data_80445ee935fe1cf4afe480127e9bc5cf
#
_entry.id   80445ee935fe1cf4afe480127e9bc5cf
#
_cell.length_a   1.000
_cell.length_b   1.000
_cell.length_c   1.000
_cell.angle_alpha   90.00
_cell.angle_beta   90.00
_cell.angle_gamma   90.00
#
_symmetry.space_group_name_H-M   'P 1'
#
loop_
_entity.id
_entity.type
_entity.pdbx_description
1 polymer ?
#
loop_
_entity_poly.entity_id
_entity_poly.type
_entity_poly.pdbx_seq_one_letter_code
_entity_poly.pdbx_strand_id
1 'polypeptide(L)'
;MASSATTTSTTLLRLLCLCTVLPVALQAARPTNITIGALFAFDSVIGRSARTAIQLAVDDVNRDPTVLSGTNLSVVLQDTNCSGFAGIIQAGLELMEKEVVAVVGPQSSVIAHVVTHVANELRVPLVSFAATDPALASTQYPYFVRAVHDDSFQMAAIADIVSLYGWREVTAFYVDDDYGRGGVVALADALEATRARLSYKAAFPPGADRATLADLLQRANSMESRVFVVHASPDSGLDVFAAAHDLGMMVAEYAWIATDWLAAAAIDGSGAASESNNIQGVESNNIQGVLTLRQYTPDSDAKASLVSRLAGAEQPSNNNATAVVNAYSLFAYDSVWIAAHAIDQFLDEAGGNVTFSADPNIRDANGSALRLSALRVFDQGEQLLRKVMLANFTGVTGRVGFQFDADGNGPESGILINPAYEILNVGGTGGVRRVAYWSNYTRLSVDAPTLLDDGGPPPNSSSTTPQQQKDQQQQMSNVTWPGGTTTMPRGWAFADNGQPLRIGVPYRTSYKEFVSKDDTSKDGVSGYCIDVFKAALQQLPYPVPVSFVLFGDGVTSPSYDELVQNVADGFFDAAVGDISIVTNRTRVVDFTQPYIDSGLVIVSTVMARSSDEWAFLKPFTPELWGTFVGFCVFIGAVVWILEHRHNEEFRGSPWNQMRTMFWFSFAAVFFSQREETVSSLGRFVVIMWLLVVLIITQSYTASLTSILTVQQLSTGIQGINDLLAGNDPIGYQQGSFAGSYMIKELGVKASRLRELPIDEYADSLQRGPSNGGVATIVDELPYVQLFLSSNCQFRTVGQEFTKSGWGFAFPHDSPLAVDLSTAILKLSESGDLQRIHDNWLNTGTCDSTDGVGGPVRLSVANFGGLFLICGVACGGALLVYFARILFQFCQYHRHGTSDGAKEEDKEEDDGGGGPFPDKEKSLRRLATRQTSFRVRDFMSFVDMKESEVKSAMRSSSTSSKSMGRSGSDTSDGPSSP
;
A
#
# COMPACT_ATOMS: atom_id res chain seq x y z
N MET A 1 -88.57 51.20 -38.95
CA MET A 1 -87.07 51.07 -38.81
C MET A 1 -86.75 49.88 -37.94
N ALA A 2 -87.01 48.69 -38.46
CA ALA A 2 -86.51 47.43 -37.72
C ALA A 2 -86.53 46.24 -38.70
N SER A 3 -85.93 46.40 -39.90
CA SER A 3 -85.84 45.29 -40.86
C SER A 3 -84.61 45.24 -41.73
N SER A 4 -83.51 45.94 -41.30
CA SER A 4 -82.28 45.89 -42.11
C SER A 4 -81.01 45.45 -41.26
N ALA A 5 -81.23 44.96 -39.99
CA ALA A 5 -80.12 44.59 -39.16
C ALA A 5 -79.86 43.07 -39.06
N THR A 6 -80.79 42.25 -39.66
CA THR A 6 -80.74 40.75 -39.55
C THR A 6 -80.11 40.06 -40.78
N THR A 7 -79.85 40.79 -41.91
CA THR A 7 -79.26 40.19 -43.12
C THR A 7 -77.71 40.32 -43.12
N THR A 8 -77.13 41.29 -42.41
CA THR A 8 -75.67 41.47 -42.30
C THR A 8 -75.03 40.53 -41.32
N SER A 9 -75.74 40.07 -40.29
CA SER A 9 -75.19 39.14 -39.25
C SER A 9 -75.08 37.71 -39.77
N THR A 10 -75.97 37.29 -40.68
CA THR A 10 -75.90 35.91 -41.23
C THR A 10 -74.80 35.77 -42.34
N THR A 11 -74.44 36.82 -43.04
CA THR A 11 -73.34 36.81 -44.02
C THR A 11 -71.99 36.87 -43.33
N LEU A 12 -71.80 37.63 -42.22
CA LEU A 12 -70.58 37.61 -41.45
C LEU A 12 -70.35 36.27 -40.74
N LEU A 13 -71.40 35.60 -40.21
CA LEU A 13 -71.32 34.27 -39.62
C LEU A 13 -70.94 33.19 -40.64
N ARG A 14 -71.46 33.31 -41.90
CA ARG A 14 -71.13 32.37 -42.99
C ARG A 14 -69.66 32.62 -43.51
N LEU A 15 -69.19 33.84 -43.53
CA LEU A 15 -67.76 34.13 -43.84
C LEU A 15 -66.83 33.69 -42.70
N LEU A 16 -67.21 33.84 -41.45
CA LEU A 16 -66.41 33.33 -40.31
C LEU A 16 -66.37 31.80 -40.30
N CYS A 17 -67.46 31.09 -40.59
CA CYS A 17 -67.47 29.63 -40.75
C CYS A 17 -66.68 29.15 -41.98
N LEU A 18 -66.67 29.93 -43.10
CA LEU A 18 -65.77 29.57 -44.22
C LEU A 18 -64.28 29.77 -43.90
N CYS A 19 -63.94 30.77 -43.06
CA CYS A 19 -62.54 31.01 -42.64
C CYS A 19 -62.03 30.03 -41.59
N THR A 20 -62.91 29.36 -40.83
CA THR A 20 -62.54 28.31 -39.89
C THR A 20 -62.45 26.91 -40.45
N VAL A 21 -62.98 26.67 -41.70
CA VAL A 21 -62.90 25.38 -42.39
C VAL A 21 -61.77 25.32 -43.45
N LEU A 22 -61.13 26.45 -43.76
CA LEU A 22 -60.05 26.47 -44.77
C LEU A 22 -58.61 26.22 -44.26
N PRO A 23 -58.27 26.11 -42.99
CA PRO A 23 -56.92 25.68 -42.65
C PRO A 23 -56.73 24.14 -42.51
N VAL A 24 -57.71 23.33 -42.81
CA VAL A 24 -57.62 21.85 -42.66
C VAL A 24 -57.27 21.12 -43.96
N ALA A 25 -57.06 21.80 -45.08
CA ALA A 25 -56.87 21.14 -46.35
C ALA A 25 -55.63 21.56 -47.17
N LEU A 26 -54.48 21.88 -46.49
CA LEU A 26 -53.19 21.87 -47.14
C LEU A 26 -52.15 21.23 -46.21
N GLN A 27 -52.47 20.06 -45.69
CA GLN A 27 -51.39 19.09 -45.42
C GLN A 27 -50.91 18.69 -46.82
N ALA A 28 -49.70 19.12 -47.18
CA ALA A 28 -49.01 18.62 -48.34
C ALA A 28 -49.01 17.07 -48.25
N ALA A 29 -49.44 16.40 -49.29
CA ALA A 29 -49.47 14.95 -49.30
C ALA A 29 -48.01 14.45 -49.12
N ARG A 30 -47.84 13.51 -48.24
CA ARG A 30 -46.50 12.88 -48.09
C ARG A 30 -46.00 12.40 -49.47
N PRO A 31 -44.72 12.47 -49.78
CA PRO A 31 -44.16 11.98 -51.03
C PRO A 31 -44.42 10.46 -51.15
N THR A 32 -44.84 10.01 -52.36
CA THR A 32 -45.12 8.59 -52.61
C THR A 32 -43.88 7.69 -52.57
N ASN A 33 -42.69 8.26 -52.79
CA ASN A 33 -41.41 7.55 -52.76
C ASN A 33 -40.29 8.44 -52.17
N ILE A 34 -39.48 7.89 -51.31
CA ILE A 34 -38.27 8.52 -50.78
C ILE A 34 -37.08 7.60 -51.01
N THR A 35 -35.96 8.16 -51.38
CA THR A 35 -34.74 7.44 -51.71
C THR A 35 -33.69 7.66 -50.63
N ILE A 36 -33.13 6.59 -50.08
CA ILE A 36 -31.93 6.61 -49.28
C ILE A 36 -30.77 6.00 -50.08
N GLY A 37 -29.55 6.40 -49.72
CA GLY A 37 -28.36 5.81 -50.26
C GLY A 37 -27.80 4.71 -49.37
N ALA A 38 -27.00 3.82 -49.90
CA ALA A 38 -26.15 2.93 -49.12
C ALA A 38 -24.77 2.81 -49.76
N LEU A 39 -23.72 3.03 -48.99
CA LEU A 39 -22.34 3.18 -49.44
C LEU A 39 -21.41 2.25 -48.66
N PHE A 40 -20.87 1.23 -49.31
CA PHE A 40 -19.96 0.23 -48.72
C PHE A 40 -19.26 -0.59 -49.81
N ALA A 41 -18.17 -1.32 -49.45
CA ALA A 41 -17.46 -2.22 -50.36
C ALA A 41 -18.19 -3.56 -50.49
N PHE A 42 -18.75 -3.86 -51.65
CA PHE A 42 -19.62 -5.03 -51.84
C PHE A 42 -18.91 -6.36 -51.64
N ASP A 43 -17.63 -6.47 -51.95
CA ASP A 43 -16.84 -7.71 -51.88
C ASP A 43 -16.16 -7.93 -50.51
N SER A 44 -16.19 -6.95 -49.61
CA SER A 44 -15.64 -7.11 -48.27
C SER A 44 -16.48 -8.05 -47.39
N VAL A 45 -15.88 -8.63 -46.35
CA VAL A 45 -16.57 -9.51 -45.37
C VAL A 45 -17.81 -8.82 -44.76
N ILE A 46 -17.65 -7.55 -44.38
CA ILE A 46 -18.72 -6.74 -43.79
C ILE A 46 -19.76 -6.37 -44.84
N GLY A 47 -19.31 -5.94 -46.02
CA GLY A 47 -20.21 -5.45 -47.06
C GLY A 47 -21.11 -6.51 -47.69
N ARG A 48 -20.63 -7.75 -47.87
CA ARG A 48 -21.46 -8.85 -48.36
C ARG A 48 -22.65 -9.10 -47.44
N SER A 49 -22.40 -9.16 -46.12
CA SER A 49 -23.45 -9.39 -45.12
C SER A 49 -24.40 -8.19 -44.98
N ALA A 50 -23.86 -6.97 -44.98
CA ALA A 50 -24.63 -5.74 -44.88
C ALA A 50 -25.55 -5.52 -46.07
N ARG A 51 -25.15 -5.89 -47.31
CA ARG A 51 -25.96 -5.76 -48.52
C ARG A 51 -27.30 -6.43 -48.38
N THR A 52 -27.30 -7.68 -47.98
CA THR A 52 -28.54 -8.45 -47.83
C THR A 52 -29.41 -7.91 -46.66
N ALA A 53 -28.76 -7.53 -45.57
CA ALA A 53 -29.44 -6.95 -44.40
C ALA A 53 -30.14 -5.62 -44.71
N ILE A 54 -29.49 -4.71 -45.45
CA ILE A 54 -30.05 -3.43 -45.87
C ILE A 54 -31.29 -3.66 -46.78
N GLN A 55 -31.17 -4.59 -47.74
CA GLN A 55 -32.30 -4.90 -48.64
C GLN A 55 -33.50 -5.48 -47.86
N LEU A 56 -33.27 -6.41 -46.95
CA LEU A 56 -34.32 -6.98 -46.07
C LEU A 56 -34.96 -5.88 -45.20
N ALA A 57 -34.13 -4.95 -44.67
CA ALA A 57 -34.66 -3.88 -43.84
C ALA A 57 -35.57 -2.94 -44.62
N VAL A 58 -35.19 -2.55 -45.82
CA VAL A 58 -36.06 -1.72 -46.70
C VAL A 58 -37.37 -2.43 -47.01
N ASP A 59 -37.33 -3.73 -47.32
CA ASP A 59 -38.48 -4.53 -47.53
C ASP A 59 -39.44 -4.62 -46.32
N ASP A 60 -38.83 -4.72 -45.10
CA ASP A 60 -39.59 -4.79 -43.86
C ASP A 60 -40.23 -3.43 -43.52
N VAL A 61 -39.47 -2.34 -43.65
CA VAL A 61 -40.00 -0.96 -43.52
C VAL A 61 -41.18 -0.73 -44.43
N ASN A 62 -41.11 -1.15 -45.69
CA ASN A 62 -42.20 -0.99 -46.64
C ASN A 62 -43.42 -1.88 -46.35
N ARG A 63 -43.23 -2.92 -45.56
CA ARG A 63 -44.34 -3.78 -45.07
C ARG A 63 -44.94 -3.29 -43.79
N ASP A 64 -44.24 -2.49 -43.02
CA ASP A 64 -44.73 -2.00 -41.74
C ASP A 64 -45.74 -0.88 -41.89
N PRO A 65 -46.96 -1.03 -41.39
CA PRO A 65 -47.98 0.00 -41.52
C PRO A 65 -47.79 1.19 -40.56
N THR A 66 -46.89 1.09 -39.62
CA THR A 66 -46.68 2.10 -38.54
C THR A 66 -45.60 3.11 -38.90
N VAL A 67 -44.66 2.76 -39.78
CA VAL A 67 -43.53 3.64 -40.20
C VAL A 67 -43.65 3.94 -41.67
N LEU A 68 -43.45 5.19 -42.05
CA LEU A 68 -43.55 5.69 -43.42
C LEU A 68 -44.89 5.34 -44.14
N SER A 69 -45.99 5.33 -43.38
CA SER A 69 -47.32 4.98 -43.92
C SER A 69 -47.65 5.82 -45.14
N GLY A 70 -47.87 5.14 -46.27
CA GLY A 70 -48.17 5.80 -47.56
C GLY A 70 -47.00 6.32 -48.37
N THR A 71 -45.77 6.14 -47.87
CA THR A 71 -44.50 6.51 -48.55
C THR A 71 -43.67 5.23 -48.72
N ASN A 72 -43.25 4.95 -49.95
CA ASN A 72 -42.37 3.83 -50.25
C ASN A 72 -40.89 4.23 -50.10
N LEU A 73 -40.15 3.49 -49.31
CA LEU A 73 -38.69 3.65 -49.11
C LEU A 73 -37.96 2.89 -50.20
N SER A 74 -37.09 3.57 -50.94
CA SER A 74 -36.17 2.97 -51.94
C SER A 74 -34.75 3.15 -51.55
N VAL A 75 -33.88 2.17 -51.84
CA VAL A 75 -32.44 2.25 -51.55
C VAL A 75 -31.63 2.18 -52.83
N VAL A 76 -30.62 3.04 -52.91
CA VAL A 76 -29.60 3.01 -53.98
C VAL A 76 -28.33 2.50 -53.38
N LEU A 77 -27.85 1.35 -53.82
CA LEU A 77 -26.60 0.76 -53.38
C LEU A 77 -25.45 1.28 -54.25
N GLN A 78 -24.37 1.74 -53.66
CA GLN A 78 -23.15 2.18 -54.32
C GLN A 78 -21.94 1.47 -53.74
N ASP A 79 -21.16 0.88 -54.67
CA ASP A 79 -19.94 0.16 -54.31
C ASP A 79 -18.77 1.12 -54.24
N THR A 80 -18.07 1.12 -53.08
CA THR A 80 -16.84 1.88 -52.92
C THR A 80 -15.60 1.19 -53.51
N ASN A 81 -15.70 -0.11 -53.81
CA ASN A 81 -14.69 -1.00 -54.40
C ASN A 81 -13.26 -0.82 -53.87
N CYS A 82 -13.05 -0.25 -52.68
CA CYS A 82 -11.77 0.05 -52.03
C CYS A 82 -10.66 0.57 -52.93
N SER A 83 -11.05 1.21 -54.08
CA SER A 83 -10.18 1.51 -55.22
C SER A 83 -9.52 2.88 -55.16
N GLY A 84 -9.02 3.25 -53.97
CA GLY A 84 -8.27 4.50 -53.77
C GLY A 84 -9.17 5.74 -53.60
N PHE A 85 -8.56 6.86 -53.24
CA PHE A 85 -9.24 8.09 -52.84
C PHE A 85 -10.19 8.65 -53.94
N ALA A 86 -9.78 8.60 -55.21
CA ALA A 86 -10.57 9.13 -56.32
C ALA A 86 -11.84 8.28 -56.56
N GLY A 87 -11.77 6.97 -56.43
CA GLY A 87 -12.88 6.07 -56.58
C GLY A 87 -13.91 6.24 -55.47
N ILE A 88 -13.45 6.45 -54.23
CA ILE A 88 -14.28 6.70 -53.06
C ILE A 88 -15.08 8.02 -53.22
N ILE A 89 -14.41 9.10 -53.65
CA ILE A 89 -15.08 10.36 -53.93
C ILE A 89 -16.11 10.20 -55.04
N GLN A 90 -15.73 9.53 -56.13
CA GLN A 90 -16.64 9.31 -57.24
C GLN A 90 -17.89 8.54 -56.81
N ALA A 91 -17.74 7.45 -56.04
CA ALA A 91 -18.87 6.67 -55.50
C ALA A 91 -19.79 7.51 -54.59
N GLY A 92 -19.22 8.35 -53.76
CA GLY A 92 -19.97 9.28 -52.89
C GLY A 92 -20.74 10.31 -53.74
N LEU A 93 -20.10 10.93 -54.74
CA LEU A 93 -20.73 11.92 -55.59
C LEU A 93 -21.84 11.31 -56.48
N GLU A 94 -21.60 10.14 -57.08
CA GLU A 94 -22.58 9.43 -57.91
C GLU A 94 -23.86 9.04 -57.09
N LEU A 95 -23.69 8.78 -55.81
CA LEU A 95 -24.81 8.51 -54.90
C LEU A 95 -25.58 9.79 -54.62
N MET A 96 -24.89 10.89 -54.34
CA MET A 96 -25.48 12.19 -54.00
C MET A 96 -26.20 12.85 -55.22
N GLU A 97 -25.77 12.57 -56.47
CA GLU A 97 -26.49 13.00 -57.68
C GLU A 97 -27.92 12.43 -57.75
N LYS A 98 -28.22 11.37 -56.99
CA LYS A 98 -29.57 10.75 -57.00
C LYS A 98 -30.53 11.35 -55.97
N GLU A 99 -30.19 12.50 -55.40
CA GLU A 99 -31.03 13.25 -54.45
C GLU A 99 -31.51 12.38 -53.30
N VAL A 100 -30.57 11.63 -52.67
CA VAL A 100 -30.83 10.82 -51.49
C VAL A 100 -30.96 11.69 -50.24
N VAL A 101 -31.97 11.41 -49.39
CA VAL A 101 -32.22 12.18 -48.15
C VAL A 101 -31.33 11.77 -47.00
N ALA A 102 -30.85 10.52 -46.97
CA ALA A 102 -29.91 10.00 -46.01
C ALA A 102 -29.06 8.89 -46.66
N VAL A 103 -27.89 8.57 -46.06
CA VAL A 103 -27.05 7.47 -46.53
C VAL A 103 -26.74 6.51 -45.38
N VAL A 104 -27.01 5.23 -45.59
CA VAL A 104 -26.61 4.12 -44.71
C VAL A 104 -25.17 3.76 -45.04
N GLY A 105 -24.25 3.91 -44.10
CA GLY A 105 -22.80 3.82 -44.31
C GLY A 105 -22.11 5.16 -44.14
N PRO A 106 -20.86 5.27 -44.57
CA PRO A 106 -19.98 4.19 -45.10
C PRO A 106 -19.58 3.16 -44.04
N GLN A 107 -19.13 1.97 -44.49
CA GLN A 107 -18.69 0.92 -43.58
C GLN A 107 -17.27 1.12 -43.03
N SER A 108 -16.40 1.75 -43.82
CA SER A 108 -14.99 1.96 -43.51
C SER A 108 -14.77 3.36 -42.93
N SER A 109 -14.00 3.46 -41.84
CA SER A 109 -13.61 4.74 -41.24
C SER A 109 -12.81 5.61 -42.20
N VAL A 110 -11.91 5.03 -42.99
CA VAL A 110 -11.14 5.75 -44.03
C VAL A 110 -12.08 6.39 -45.05
N ILE A 111 -13.10 5.65 -45.52
CA ILE A 111 -14.10 6.16 -46.46
C ILE A 111 -14.95 7.23 -45.79
N ALA A 112 -15.31 7.04 -44.51
CA ALA A 112 -16.09 7.99 -43.74
C ALA A 112 -15.38 9.35 -43.64
N HIS A 113 -14.10 9.40 -43.35
CA HIS A 113 -13.32 10.64 -43.29
C HIS A 113 -13.38 11.44 -44.59
N VAL A 114 -13.43 10.75 -45.71
CA VAL A 114 -13.49 11.41 -47.06
C VAL A 114 -14.91 11.82 -47.41
N VAL A 115 -15.87 10.91 -47.33
CA VAL A 115 -17.23 11.13 -47.82
C VAL A 115 -18.01 12.10 -46.92
N THR A 116 -17.67 12.16 -45.64
CA THR A 116 -18.34 13.06 -44.69
C THR A 116 -18.17 14.54 -45.08
N HIS A 117 -17.04 14.94 -45.66
CA HIS A 117 -16.87 16.31 -46.15
C HIS A 117 -17.89 16.66 -47.26
N VAL A 118 -18.17 15.73 -48.17
CA VAL A 118 -19.18 15.92 -49.23
C VAL A 118 -20.58 15.96 -48.61
N ALA A 119 -20.86 15.05 -47.70
CA ALA A 119 -22.14 14.97 -47.00
C ALA A 119 -22.45 16.24 -46.16
N ASN A 120 -21.42 16.83 -45.53
CA ASN A 120 -21.56 18.08 -44.79
C ASN A 120 -21.95 19.24 -45.70
N GLU A 121 -21.28 19.38 -46.85
CA GLU A 121 -21.60 20.42 -47.81
C GLU A 121 -23.01 20.25 -48.41
N LEU A 122 -23.41 19.01 -48.70
CA LEU A 122 -24.72 18.72 -49.28
C LEU A 122 -25.83 18.54 -48.24
N ARG A 123 -25.48 18.61 -46.94
CA ARG A 123 -26.37 18.46 -45.78
C ARG A 123 -27.10 17.12 -45.74
N VAL A 124 -26.47 16.05 -46.14
CA VAL A 124 -27.07 14.72 -46.17
C VAL A 124 -26.55 13.88 -44.97
N PRO A 125 -27.43 13.44 -44.04
CA PRO A 125 -27.01 12.60 -42.90
C PRO A 125 -26.44 11.27 -43.37
N LEU A 126 -25.28 10.91 -42.80
CA LEU A 126 -24.66 9.59 -42.93
C LEU A 126 -24.91 8.80 -41.67
N VAL A 127 -25.49 7.61 -41.79
CA VAL A 127 -25.73 6.68 -40.67
C VAL A 127 -24.84 5.46 -40.82
N SER A 128 -23.68 5.49 -40.19
CA SER A 128 -22.67 4.42 -40.33
C SER A 128 -22.92 3.26 -39.39
N PHE A 129 -22.89 2.06 -39.94
CA PHE A 129 -23.08 0.79 -39.21
C PHE A 129 -21.77 0.07 -38.86
N ALA A 130 -20.60 0.59 -39.29
CA ALA A 130 -19.32 -0.10 -39.10
C ALA A 130 -18.08 0.82 -39.03
N ALA A 131 -18.18 2.13 -39.28
CA ALA A 131 -17.05 3.05 -39.13
C ALA A 131 -16.90 3.45 -37.65
N THR A 132 -15.93 2.86 -36.97
CA THR A 132 -15.76 2.90 -35.52
C THR A 132 -14.63 3.83 -35.02
N ASP A 133 -13.85 4.44 -35.91
CA ASP A 133 -12.77 5.36 -35.52
C ASP A 133 -13.28 6.48 -34.59
N PRO A 134 -12.74 6.63 -33.37
CA PRO A 134 -13.13 7.67 -32.43
C PRO A 134 -12.99 9.11 -32.99
N ALA A 135 -12.05 9.33 -33.90
CA ALA A 135 -11.81 10.64 -34.51
C ALA A 135 -13.00 11.17 -35.39
N LEU A 136 -13.93 10.28 -35.77
CA LEU A 136 -15.16 10.64 -36.45
C LEU A 136 -16.21 11.24 -35.49
N ALA A 137 -15.81 12.14 -34.61
CA ALA A 137 -16.72 12.80 -33.66
C ALA A 137 -17.62 13.84 -34.38
N SER A 138 -18.87 13.97 -33.91
CA SER A 138 -19.86 14.87 -34.48
C SER A 138 -19.47 16.37 -34.49
N THR A 139 -18.61 16.79 -33.57
CA THR A 139 -18.11 18.18 -33.55
C THR A 139 -17.33 18.55 -34.79
N GLN A 140 -16.62 17.59 -35.38
CA GLN A 140 -15.85 17.79 -36.62
C GLN A 140 -16.68 17.44 -37.86
N TYR A 141 -17.57 16.45 -37.76
CA TYR A 141 -18.37 15.89 -38.84
C TYR A 141 -19.87 15.90 -38.50
N PRO A 142 -20.54 17.04 -38.49
CA PRO A 142 -21.89 17.21 -37.95
C PRO A 142 -22.97 16.34 -38.60
N TYR A 143 -22.80 15.95 -39.87
CA TYR A 143 -23.74 15.08 -40.60
C TYR A 143 -23.36 13.59 -40.53
N PHE A 144 -22.39 13.21 -39.69
CA PHE A 144 -22.03 11.83 -39.48
C PHE A 144 -22.60 11.31 -38.16
N VAL A 145 -23.35 10.23 -38.20
CA VAL A 145 -23.96 9.56 -37.04
C VAL A 145 -23.56 8.11 -37.06
N ARG A 146 -23.12 7.59 -35.92
CA ARG A 146 -22.79 6.16 -35.73
C ARG A 146 -23.95 5.37 -35.19
N ALA A 147 -24.38 4.34 -35.93
CA ALA A 147 -25.30 3.31 -35.44
C ALA A 147 -24.58 2.11 -34.77
N VAL A 148 -23.31 2.28 -34.44
CA VAL A 148 -22.41 1.30 -33.87
C VAL A 148 -21.54 2.00 -32.82
N HIS A 149 -21.02 1.29 -31.83
CA HIS A 149 -20.13 1.89 -30.81
C HIS A 149 -18.75 2.17 -31.42
N ASP A 150 -18.11 3.25 -30.99
CA ASP A 150 -16.76 3.56 -31.40
C ASP A 150 -15.70 2.71 -30.68
N ASP A 151 -14.48 2.73 -31.23
CA ASP A 151 -13.39 1.89 -30.76
C ASP A 151 -12.89 2.24 -29.35
N SER A 152 -13.19 3.43 -28.82
CA SER A 152 -12.78 3.78 -27.44
C SER A 152 -13.36 2.83 -26.41
N PHE A 153 -14.58 2.33 -26.63
CA PHE A 153 -15.22 1.37 -25.71
C PHE A 153 -14.58 -0.02 -25.78
N GLN A 154 -14.25 -0.52 -26.98
CA GLN A 154 -13.56 -1.81 -27.05
C GLN A 154 -12.11 -1.73 -26.55
N MET A 155 -11.44 -0.60 -26.74
CA MET A 155 -10.10 -0.37 -26.19
C MET A 155 -10.13 -0.27 -24.67
N ALA A 156 -11.19 0.32 -24.09
CA ALA A 156 -11.43 0.28 -22.64
C ALA A 156 -11.66 -1.14 -22.12
N ALA A 157 -12.40 -1.97 -22.88
CA ALA A 157 -12.55 -3.38 -22.53
C ALA A 157 -11.22 -4.15 -22.56
N ILE A 158 -10.38 -3.89 -23.57
CA ILE A 158 -9.02 -4.47 -23.65
C ILE A 158 -8.16 -4.01 -22.47
N ALA A 159 -8.19 -2.73 -22.11
CA ALA A 159 -7.45 -2.21 -20.96
C ALA A 159 -7.89 -2.84 -19.63
N ASP A 160 -9.18 -3.12 -19.47
CA ASP A 160 -9.69 -3.86 -18.30
C ASP A 160 -9.19 -5.32 -18.28
N ILE A 161 -9.12 -6.00 -19.42
CA ILE A 161 -8.53 -7.35 -19.53
C ILE A 161 -7.05 -7.31 -19.12
N VAL A 162 -6.30 -6.35 -19.64
CA VAL A 162 -4.88 -6.14 -19.31
C VAL A 162 -4.70 -5.90 -17.81
N SER A 163 -5.55 -5.06 -17.23
CA SER A 163 -5.56 -4.76 -15.79
C SER A 163 -5.93 -5.97 -14.93
N LEU A 164 -6.92 -6.76 -15.35
CA LEU A 164 -7.35 -7.98 -14.65
C LEU A 164 -6.20 -9.00 -14.51
N TYR A 165 -5.40 -9.15 -15.56
CA TYR A 165 -4.25 -10.05 -15.56
C TYR A 165 -2.97 -9.40 -15.02
N GLY A 166 -3.00 -8.14 -14.62
CA GLY A 166 -1.85 -7.44 -14.05
C GLY A 166 -0.73 -7.15 -15.04
N TRP A 167 -1.01 -7.21 -16.35
CA TRP A 167 -0.05 -6.86 -17.39
C TRP A 167 0.16 -5.35 -17.43
N ARG A 168 1.39 -4.92 -17.57
CA ARG A 168 1.73 -3.49 -17.56
C ARG A 168 2.16 -2.95 -18.90
N GLU A 169 2.60 -3.82 -19.79
CA GLU A 169 3.08 -3.45 -21.11
C GLU A 169 2.35 -4.21 -22.20
N VAL A 170 1.94 -3.47 -23.21
CA VAL A 170 1.21 -4.00 -24.37
C VAL A 170 1.90 -3.53 -25.66
N THR A 171 1.94 -4.40 -26.65
CA THR A 171 2.36 -4.10 -28.01
C THR A 171 1.15 -4.10 -28.92
N ALA A 172 0.94 -3.05 -29.71
CA ALA A 172 -0.15 -2.99 -30.68
C ALA A 172 0.37 -3.21 -32.11
N PHE A 173 -0.26 -4.17 -32.81
CA PHE A 173 -0.17 -4.34 -34.26
C PHE A 173 -1.39 -3.72 -34.90
N TYR A 174 -1.22 -2.78 -35.83
CA TYR A 174 -2.35 -2.09 -36.40
C TYR A 174 -2.10 -1.68 -37.85
N VAL A 175 -3.18 -1.63 -38.62
CA VAL A 175 -3.14 -1.15 -39.98
C VAL A 175 -2.82 0.35 -40.01
N ASP A 176 -1.92 0.80 -40.90
CA ASP A 176 -1.47 2.19 -40.97
C ASP A 176 -2.42 3.03 -41.83
N ASP A 177 -3.65 3.17 -41.34
CA ASP A 177 -4.69 4.05 -41.88
C ASP A 177 -5.39 4.79 -40.71
N ASP A 178 -6.41 5.58 -41.05
CA ASP A 178 -7.11 6.39 -40.05
C ASP A 178 -7.80 5.54 -39.02
N TYR A 179 -8.38 4.38 -39.38
CA TYR A 179 -9.00 3.42 -38.49
C TYR A 179 -7.98 2.86 -37.47
N GLY A 180 -6.84 2.35 -38.00
CA GLY A 180 -5.84 1.76 -37.14
C GLY A 180 -5.18 2.76 -36.19
N ARG A 181 -4.88 3.99 -36.71
CA ARG A 181 -4.29 5.07 -35.88
C ARG A 181 -5.23 5.53 -34.79
N GLY A 182 -6.52 5.76 -35.10
CA GLY A 182 -7.52 6.19 -34.13
C GLY A 182 -7.70 5.18 -32.99
N GLY A 183 -7.81 3.89 -33.33
CA GLY A 183 -7.94 2.82 -32.34
C GLY A 183 -6.71 2.69 -31.44
N VAL A 184 -5.48 2.82 -32.00
CA VAL A 184 -4.25 2.73 -31.19
C VAL A 184 -4.08 3.92 -30.25
N VAL A 185 -4.54 5.11 -30.62
CA VAL A 185 -4.56 6.27 -29.71
C VAL A 185 -5.53 6.00 -28.57
N ALA A 186 -6.75 5.56 -28.87
CA ALA A 186 -7.73 5.19 -27.85
C ALA A 186 -7.24 4.07 -26.92
N LEU A 187 -6.49 3.08 -27.46
CA LEU A 187 -5.89 2.02 -26.65
C LEU A 187 -4.83 2.58 -25.69
N ALA A 188 -3.99 3.49 -26.16
CA ALA A 188 -2.96 4.09 -25.30
C ALA A 188 -3.59 4.86 -24.14
N ASP A 189 -4.62 5.66 -24.41
CA ASP A 189 -5.36 6.43 -23.40
C ASP A 189 -6.07 5.50 -22.38
N ALA A 190 -6.69 4.43 -22.87
CA ALA A 190 -7.35 3.45 -22.02
C ALA A 190 -6.37 2.67 -21.13
N LEU A 191 -5.19 2.30 -21.64
CA LEU A 191 -4.14 1.63 -20.90
C LEU A 191 -3.55 2.55 -19.81
N GLU A 192 -3.32 3.82 -20.10
CA GLU A 192 -2.83 4.79 -19.11
C GLU A 192 -3.79 4.91 -17.91
N ALA A 193 -5.10 4.94 -18.18
CA ALA A 193 -6.13 4.96 -17.14
C ALA A 193 -6.07 3.75 -16.19
N THR A 194 -5.57 2.60 -16.67
CA THR A 194 -5.42 1.35 -15.90
C THR A 194 -3.99 1.11 -15.38
N ARG A 195 -3.10 2.10 -15.51
CA ARG A 195 -1.67 2.01 -15.14
C ARG A 195 -0.88 0.97 -15.95
N ALA A 196 -1.32 0.68 -17.15
CA ALA A 196 -0.58 -0.05 -18.15
C ALA A 196 -0.11 0.94 -19.23
N ARG A 197 0.84 0.54 -20.06
CA ARG A 197 1.36 1.38 -21.14
C ARG A 197 1.48 0.62 -22.45
N LEU A 198 1.39 1.36 -23.54
CA LEU A 198 1.68 0.85 -24.87
C LEU A 198 3.18 0.99 -25.13
N SER A 199 3.92 -0.12 -25.04
CA SER A 199 5.39 -0.13 -25.14
C SER A 199 5.89 -0.08 -26.58
N TYR A 200 5.14 -0.68 -27.52
CA TYR A 200 5.52 -0.69 -28.92
C TYR A 200 4.30 -0.58 -29.84
N LYS A 201 4.41 0.21 -30.91
CA LYS A 201 3.39 0.45 -31.92
C LYS A 201 3.90 -0.08 -33.28
N ALA A 202 3.40 -1.24 -33.70
CA ALA A 202 3.77 -1.89 -34.93
C ALA A 202 2.74 -1.58 -36.03
N ALA A 203 2.95 -0.48 -36.77
CA ALA A 203 2.13 -0.09 -37.91
C ALA A 203 2.52 -0.89 -39.14
N PHE A 204 1.55 -1.38 -39.91
CA PHE A 204 1.75 -2.03 -41.18
C PHE A 204 0.78 -1.49 -42.25
N PRO A 205 1.19 -1.34 -43.51
CA PRO A 205 0.34 -0.82 -44.57
C PRO A 205 -0.82 -1.79 -44.88
N PRO A 206 -1.98 -1.29 -45.34
CA PRO A 206 -3.05 -2.17 -45.84
C PRO A 206 -2.54 -3.11 -46.91
N GLY A 207 -2.85 -4.41 -46.80
CA GLY A 207 -2.36 -5.41 -47.76
C GLY A 207 -0.86 -5.73 -47.66
N ALA A 208 -0.26 -5.51 -46.48
CA ALA A 208 1.14 -5.85 -46.20
C ALA A 208 1.44 -7.31 -46.54
N ASP A 209 2.59 -7.56 -47.17
CA ASP A 209 3.03 -8.91 -47.45
C ASP A 209 3.54 -9.62 -46.17
N ARG A 210 3.60 -10.93 -46.22
CA ARG A 210 3.99 -11.79 -45.09
C ARG A 210 5.42 -11.51 -44.60
N ALA A 211 6.31 -11.06 -45.49
CA ALA A 211 7.68 -10.71 -45.10
C ALA A 211 7.72 -9.42 -44.24
N THR A 212 6.96 -8.42 -44.60
CA THR A 212 6.80 -7.17 -43.82
C THR A 212 6.22 -7.45 -42.47
N LEU A 213 5.17 -8.28 -42.37
CA LEU A 213 4.56 -8.67 -41.08
C LEU A 213 5.53 -9.46 -40.21
N ALA A 214 6.30 -10.39 -40.81
CA ALA A 214 7.29 -11.17 -40.08
C ALA A 214 8.42 -10.30 -39.50
N ASP A 215 8.92 -9.29 -40.22
CA ASP A 215 9.92 -8.35 -39.73
C ASP A 215 9.39 -7.53 -38.53
N LEU A 216 8.15 -7.05 -38.61
CA LEU A 216 7.51 -6.33 -37.51
C LEU A 216 7.30 -7.23 -36.28
N LEU A 217 6.86 -8.45 -36.48
CA LEU A 217 6.68 -9.43 -35.41
C LEU A 217 8.01 -9.80 -34.73
N GLN A 218 9.10 -9.96 -35.50
CA GLN A 218 10.42 -10.20 -34.94
C GLN A 218 10.92 -9.01 -34.10
N ARG A 219 10.70 -7.80 -34.57
CA ARG A 219 11.02 -6.59 -33.79
C ARG A 219 10.20 -6.52 -32.51
N ALA A 220 8.90 -6.80 -32.57
CA ALA A 220 8.05 -6.83 -31.40
C ALA A 220 8.47 -7.94 -30.42
N ASN A 221 8.89 -9.10 -30.93
CA ASN A 221 9.38 -10.21 -30.10
C ASN A 221 10.71 -9.92 -29.41
N SER A 222 11.50 -8.96 -29.94
CA SER A 222 12.72 -8.49 -29.28
C SER A 222 12.46 -7.50 -28.13
N MET A 223 11.22 -7.04 -27.98
CA MET A 223 10.79 -6.20 -26.84
C MET A 223 10.41 -7.05 -25.62
N GLU A 224 10.19 -6.42 -24.48
CA GLU A 224 9.84 -7.12 -23.25
C GLU A 224 8.39 -7.60 -23.22
N SER A 225 7.46 -6.86 -23.82
CA SER A 225 6.04 -7.20 -23.83
C SER A 225 5.77 -8.54 -24.56
N ARG A 226 4.91 -9.34 -23.99
CA ARG A 226 4.36 -10.56 -24.58
C ARG A 226 2.84 -10.52 -24.69
N VAL A 227 2.26 -9.34 -24.49
CA VAL A 227 0.83 -9.04 -24.68
C VAL A 227 0.68 -8.26 -25.96
N PHE A 228 0.02 -8.86 -26.93
CA PHE A 228 -0.17 -8.30 -28.25
C PHE A 228 -1.63 -8.01 -28.54
N VAL A 229 -1.92 -6.77 -28.96
CA VAL A 229 -3.24 -6.34 -29.41
C VAL A 229 -3.18 -6.15 -30.94
N VAL A 230 -4.09 -6.79 -31.67
CA VAL A 230 -4.19 -6.69 -33.12
C VAL A 230 -5.45 -5.91 -33.48
N HIS A 231 -5.26 -4.68 -34.00
CA HIS A 231 -6.32 -3.79 -34.47
C HIS A 231 -6.16 -3.52 -35.95
N ALA A 232 -6.91 -4.23 -36.77
CA ALA A 232 -6.73 -4.27 -38.23
C ALA A 232 -8.07 -4.45 -38.96
N SER A 233 -8.07 -4.33 -40.26
CA SER A 233 -9.19 -4.79 -41.10
C SER A 233 -9.20 -6.34 -41.17
N PRO A 234 -10.37 -6.96 -41.40
CA PRO A 234 -10.50 -8.42 -41.51
C PRO A 234 -9.52 -9.05 -42.49
N ASP A 235 -9.29 -8.39 -43.62
CA ASP A 235 -8.45 -8.92 -44.71
C ASP A 235 -6.95 -8.89 -44.37
N SER A 236 -6.49 -7.93 -43.57
CA SER A 236 -5.08 -7.79 -43.16
C SER A 236 -4.74 -8.45 -41.84
N GLY A 237 -5.70 -8.56 -40.93
CA GLY A 237 -5.47 -9.03 -39.58
C GLY A 237 -5.18 -10.53 -39.48
N LEU A 238 -5.79 -11.36 -40.31
CA LEU A 238 -5.55 -12.80 -40.37
C LEU A 238 -4.12 -13.15 -40.78
N ASP A 239 -3.51 -12.35 -41.66
CA ASP A 239 -2.11 -12.55 -42.06
C ASP A 239 -1.12 -12.28 -40.94
N VAL A 240 -1.44 -11.40 -39.99
CA VAL A 240 -0.64 -11.18 -38.77
C VAL A 240 -0.56 -12.46 -37.94
N PHE A 241 -1.70 -13.12 -37.70
CA PHE A 241 -1.73 -14.38 -36.92
C PHE A 241 -1.04 -15.53 -37.66
N ALA A 242 -1.19 -15.62 -38.98
CA ALA A 242 -0.50 -16.60 -39.77
C ALA A 242 1.03 -16.42 -39.73
N ALA A 243 1.51 -15.18 -39.84
CA ALA A 243 2.93 -14.89 -39.70
C ALA A 243 3.43 -15.14 -38.27
N ALA A 244 2.63 -14.80 -37.22
CA ALA A 244 2.96 -15.07 -35.82
C ALA A 244 3.05 -16.57 -35.54
N HIS A 245 2.18 -17.40 -36.11
CA HIS A 245 2.23 -18.84 -36.01
C HIS A 245 3.52 -19.40 -36.63
N ASP A 246 3.89 -18.97 -37.83
CA ASP A 246 5.11 -19.38 -38.51
C ASP A 246 6.38 -19.03 -37.73
N LEU A 247 6.36 -17.94 -36.98
CA LEU A 247 7.45 -17.48 -36.12
C LEU A 247 7.45 -18.15 -34.73
N GLY A 248 6.50 -19.06 -34.48
CA GLY A 248 6.38 -19.72 -33.18
C GLY A 248 5.92 -18.84 -32.01
N MET A 249 5.24 -17.72 -32.31
CA MET A 249 4.72 -16.77 -31.31
C MET A 249 3.30 -17.14 -30.84
N MET A 250 2.74 -18.29 -31.25
CA MET A 250 1.44 -18.79 -30.82
C MET A 250 1.60 -19.90 -29.78
N VAL A 251 2.37 -19.64 -28.72
CA VAL A 251 2.67 -20.58 -27.62
C VAL A 251 2.33 -19.96 -26.25
N ALA A 252 2.43 -20.75 -25.18
CA ALA A 252 1.97 -20.43 -23.83
C ALA A 252 2.51 -19.11 -23.21
N GLU A 253 3.61 -18.60 -23.74
CA GLU A 253 4.25 -17.38 -23.21
C GLU A 253 3.59 -16.09 -23.68
N TYR A 254 2.75 -16.16 -24.74
CA TYR A 254 2.16 -15.01 -25.39
C TYR A 254 0.68 -14.87 -25.10
N ALA A 255 0.22 -13.65 -24.92
CA ALA A 255 -1.19 -13.27 -24.87
C ALA A 255 -1.55 -12.46 -26.13
N TRP A 256 -2.55 -12.93 -26.87
CA TRP A 256 -3.04 -12.28 -28.07
C TRP A 256 -4.48 -11.83 -27.91
N ILE A 257 -4.75 -10.57 -28.19
CA ILE A 257 -6.07 -9.97 -28.15
C ILE A 257 -6.33 -9.34 -29.50
N ALA A 258 -7.43 -9.68 -30.16
CA ALA A 258 -7.89 -9.04 -31.36
C ALA A 258 -9.12 -8.18 -31.09
N THR A 259 -9.26 -7.06 -31.77
CA THR A 259 -10.48 -6.29 -31.73
C THR A 259 -11.60 -7.02 -32.48
N ASP A 260 -12.79 -6.46 -32.55
CA ASP A 260 -14.03 -7.11 -33.00
C ASP A 260 -14.01 -7.60 -34.47
N TRP A 261 -13.05 -7.12 -35.29
CA TRP A 261 -12.87 -7.57 -36.66
C TRP A 261 -12.65 -9.11 -36.77
N LEU A 262 -11.96 -9.72 -35.77
CA LEU A 262 -11.69 -11.16 -35.81
C LEU A 262 -12.98 -11.96 -35.59
N ALA A 263 -13.86 -11.50 -34.69
CA ALA A 263 -15.17 -12.11 -34.52
C ALA A 263 -15.99 -12.08 -35.81
N ALA A 264 -16.00 -10.94 -36.49
CA ALA A 264 -16.71 -10.77 -37.75
C ALA A 264 -16.11 -11.61 -38.93
N ALA A 265 -14.80 -11.73 -38.98
CA ALA A 265 -14.10 -12.43 -40.06
C ALA A 265 -14.10 -13.94 -39.94
N ALA A 266 -13.95 -14.47 -38.72
CA ALA A 266 -13.63 -15.88 -38.51
C ALA A 266 -14.68 -16.63 -37.67
N ILE A 267 -15.46 -15.93 -36.81
CA ILE A 267 -16.32 -16.57 -35.82
C ILE A 267 -17.78 -16.54 -36.20
N ASP A 268 -18.33 -15.41 -36.60
CA ASP A 268 -19.75 -15.19 -36.81
C ASP A 268 -20.31 -15.97 -38.03
N GLY A 269 -19.43 -16.33 -39.00
CA GLY A 269 -19.79 -17.13 -40.18
C GLY A 269 -20.03 -18.62 -39.93
N SER A 270 -19.71 -19.11 -38.77
CA SER A 270 -19.79 -20.54 -38.42
C SER A 270 -21.12 -20.92 -37.73
N GLY A 271 -22.24 -20.26 -38.00
CA GLY A 271 -23.62 -20.56 -37.54
C GLY A 271 -23.69 -20.95 -36.06
N ALA A 272 -24.31 -20.17 -35.22
CA ALA A 272 -24.42 -20.28 -33.77
C ALA A 272 -25.09 -21.55 -33.20
N ALA A 273 -25.35 -22.58 -34.03
CA ALA A 273 -26.06 -23.80 -33.67
C ALA A 273 -25.24 -25.09 -33.95
N SER A 274 -24.03 -25.02 -34.45
CA SER A 274 -23.21 -26.20 -34.72
C SER A 274 -21.98 -26.20 -33.87
N GLU A 275 -21.83 -27.15 -32.96
CA GLU A 275 -20.61 -27.60 -32.32
C GLU A 275 -19.56 -28.12 -33.36
N SER A 276 -19.78 -27.81 -34.62
CA SER A 276 -18.93 -28.20 -35.75
C SER A 276 -17.76 -27.23 -35.91
N ASN A 277 -16.60 -27.75 -35.68
CA ASN A 277 -15.24 -27.23 -35.61
C ASN A 277 -14.67 -26.59 -36.91
N ASN A 278 -15.47 -25.92 -37.74
CA ASN A 278 -14.97 -25.34 -38.97
C ASN A 278 -15.09 -23.81 -38.94
N ILE A 279 -14.02 -23.16 -38.48
CA ILE A 279 -13.75 -21.74 -38.75
C ILE A 279 -13.49 -21.63 -40.26
N GLN A 280 -14.38 -20.91 -41.00
CA GLN A 280 -14.27 -20.81 -42.47
C GLN A 280 -13.01 -20.05 -42.86
N GLY A 281 -12.18 -20.70 -43.62
CA GLY A 281 -11.06 -20.09 -44.39
C GLY A 281 -9.81 -19.76 -43.58
N VAL A 282 -9.73 -20.07 -42.30
CA VAL A 282 -8.55 -19.87 -41.45
C VAL A 282 -8.14 -21.22 -40.89
N GLU A 283 -6.86 -21.55 -40.97
CA GLU A 283 -6.31 -22.69 -40.22
C GLU A 283 -6.53 -22.39 -38.72
N SER A 284 -7.44 -23.12 -38.07
CA SER A 284 -7.88 -22.88 -36.69
C SER A 284 -6.71 -22.84 -35.68
N ASN A 285 -5.57 -23.42 -36.05
CA ASN A 285 -4.34 -23.45 -35.26
C ASN A 285 -3.68 -22.06 -35.17
N ASN A 286 -3.86 -21.19 -36.19
CA ASN A 286 -3.20 -19.88 -36.23
C ASN A 286 -3.80 -18.87 -35.25
N ILE A 287 -5.04 -19.07 -34.80
CA ILE A 287 -5.75 -18.16 -33.88
C ILE A 287 -6.13 -18.84 -32.56
N GLN A 288 -5.62 -20.04 -32.34
CA GLN A 288 -5.89 -20.74 -31.08
C GLN A 288 -5.38 -19.96 -29.88
N GLY A 289 -6.23 -19.78 -28.87
CA GLY A 289 -5.89 -19.09 -27.64
C GLY A 289 -6.03 -17.58 -27.72
N VAL A 290 -6.43 -17.03 -28.86
CA VAL A 290 -6.69 -15.59 -29.02
C VAL A 290 -7.97 -15.20 -28.30
N LEU A 291 -7.93 -14.06 -27.60
CA LEU A 291 -9.11 -13.37 -27.11
C LEU A 291 -9.58 -12.38 -28.18
N THR A 292 -10.87 -12.29 -28.39
CA THR A 292 -11.45 -11.27 -29.29
C THR A 292 -12.72 -10.71 -28.70
N LEU A 293 -13.09 -9.52 -29.13
CA LEU A 293 -14.30 -8.86 -28.75
C LEU A 293 -15.38 -9.05 -29.82
N ARG A 294 -16.64 -8.99 -29.42
CA ARG A 294 -17.77 -8.90 -30.29
C ARG A 294 -18.77 -7.93 -29.68
N GLN A 295 -19.35 -7.03 -30.45
CA GLN A 295 -20.36 -6.12 -29.95
C GLN A 295 -21.55 -6.95 -29.43
N TYR A 296 -21.98 -6.67 -28.20
CA TYR A 296 -23.06 -7.38 -27.56
C TYR A 296 -24.41 -6.97 -28.18
N THR A 297 -25.15 -7.93 -28.68
CA THR A 297 -26.52 -7.76 -29.16
C THR A 297 -27.41 -8.73 -28.42
N PRO A 298 -28.41 -8.27 -27.66
CA PRO A 298 -29.28 -9.15 -26.88
C PRO A 298 -30.05 -10.10 -27.77
N ASP A 299 -30.33 -11.29 -27.25
CA ASP A 299 -31.16 -12.25 -27.95
C ASP A 299 -32.60 -11.80 -27.92
N SER A 300 -33.25 -11.80 -29.11
CA SER A 300 -34.64 -11.48 -29.30
C SER A 300 -35.27 -12.31 -30.43
N ASP A 301 -36.58 -12.46 -30.44
CA ASP A 301 -37.29 -13.17 -31.52
C ASP A 301 -37.10 -12.46 -32.87
N ALA A 302 -37.04 -11.14 -32.87
CA ALA A 302 -36.77 -10.32 -34.05
C ALA A 302 -35.39 -10.61 -34.61
N LYS A 303 -34.36 -10.64 -33.77
CA LYS A 303 -32.97 -11.00 -34.15
C LYS A 303 -32.92 -12.42 -34.70
N ALA A 304 -33.53 -13.41 -34.02
CA ALA A 304 -33.54 -14.80 -34.45
C ALA A 304 -34.25 -14.97 -35.82
N SER A 305 -35.34 -14.25 -36.03
CA SER A 305 -36.05 -14.23 -37.30
C SER A 305 -35.18 -13.63 -38.42
N LEU A 306 -34.53 -12.50 -38.18
CA LEU A 306 -33.68 -11.84 -39.18
C LEU A 306 -32.46 -12.72 -39.53
N VAL A 307 -31.80 -13.29 -38.52
CA VAL A 307 -30.63 -14.20 -38.71
C VAL A 307 -31.06 -15.40 -39.58
N SER A 308 -32.25 -15.99 -39.32
CA SER A 308 -32.77 -17.10 -40.11
C SER A 308 -33.04 -16.70 -41.56
N ARG A 309 -33.54 -15.47 -41.80
CA ARG A 309 -33.80 -14.94 -43.14
C ARG A 309 -32.51 -14.60 -43.88
N LEU A 310 -31.55 -14.03 -43.21
CA LEU A 310 -30.23 -13.74 -43.76
C LEU A 310 -29.53 -15.04 -44.22
N ALA A 311 -29.55 -16.05 -43.39
CA ALA A 311 -29.00 -17.38 -43.72
C ALA A 311 -29.73 -18.07 -44.87
N GLY A 312 -31.06 -17.84 -45.07
CA GLY A 312 -31.86 -18.39 -46.15
C GLY A 312 -31.90 -17.63 -47.47
N ALA A 313 -31.48 -16.34 -47.47
CA ALA A 313 -31.57 -15.48 -48.62
C ALA A 313 -30.42 -15.71 -49.64
N GLU A 314 -29.36 -16.37 -49.26
CA GLU A 314 -28.26 -16.69 -50.18
C GLU A 314 -28.38 -18.10 -50.73
N GLN A 315 -28.86 -18.19 -51.96
CA GLN A 315 -28.75 -19.41 -52.76
C GLN A 315 -27.33 -19.53 -53.30
N PRO A 316 -26.77 -20.74 -53.37
CA PRO A 316 -25.41 -20.95 -53.89
C PRO A 316 -25.35 -20.70 -55.39
N SER A 317 -24.98 -19.52 -55.83
CA SER A 317 -24.49 -19.34 -57.18
C SER A 317 -22.97 -19.68 -57.14
N ASN A 318 -22.62 -20.85 -57.60
CA ASN A 318 -21.33 -21.37 -58.11
C ASN A 318 -19.97 -20.96 -57.48
N ASN A 319 -19.94 -20.18 -56.45
CA ASN A 319 -18.72 -19.95 -55.67
C ASN A 319 -19.02 -20.22 -54.16
N ASN A 320 -18.24 -21.10 -53.56
CA ASN A 320 -18.37 -21.65 -52.19
C ASN A 320 -18.37 -20.66 -51.03
N ALA A 321 -19.02 -19.47 -51.19
CA ALA A 321 -19.11 -18.48 -50.13
C ALA A 321 -20.49 -18.53 -49.47
N THR A 322 -20.66 -19.22 -48.40
CA THR A 322 -21.82 -19.16 -47.53
C THR A 322 -21.94 -17.74 -46.90
N ALA A 323 -23.19 -17.24 -46.80
CA ALA A 323 -23.43 -15.96 -46.15
C ALA A 323 -22.98 -15.97 -44.69
N VAL A 324 -22.13 -15.03 -44.37
CA VAL A 324 -21.63 -14.82 -43.03
C VAL A 324 -22.52 -13.79 -42.34
N VAL A 325 -23.38 -14.25 -41.42
CA VAL A 325 -24.17 -13.31 -40.58
C VAL A 325 -23.25 -12.87 -39.44
N ASN A 326 -22.87 -11.62 -39.41
CA ASN A 326 -22.06 -11.01 -38.38
C ASN A 326 -22.77 -9.87 -37.65
N ALA A 327 -22.21 -9.37 -36.55
CA ALA A 327 -22.80 -8.27 -35.79
C ALA A 327 -23.06 -7.01 -36.67
N TYR A 328 -22.20 -6.72 -37.61
CA TYR A 328 -22.34 -5.56 -38.52
C TYR A 328 -23.56 -5.64 -39.45
N SER A 329 -23.98 -6.86 -39.83
CA SER A 329 -25.22 -7.05 -40.60
C SER A 329 -26.46 -6.62 -39.80
N LEU A 330 -26.44 -6.86 -38.49
CA LEU A 330 -27.54 -6.43 -37.61
C LEU A 330 -27.56 -4.90 -37.44
N PHE A 331 -26.39 -4.29 -37.29
CA PHE A 331 -26.30 -2.82 -37.24
C PHE A 331 -26.66 -2.17 -38.57
N ALA A 332 -26.32 -2.80 -39.69
CA ALA A 332 -26.75 -2.30 -41.03
C ALA A 332 -28.28 -2.34 -41.19
N TYR A 333 -28.92 -3.38 -40.70
CA TYR A 333 -30.38 -3.52 -40.66
C TYR A 333 -31.02 -2.38 -39.84
N ASP A 334 -30.55 -2.20 -38.58
CA ASP A 334 -31.06 -1.18 -37.68
C ASP A 334 -30.74 0.26 -38.18
N SER A 335 -29.65 0.48 -38.93
CA SER A 335 -29.35 1.77 -39.56
C SER A 335 -30.39 2.22 -40.56
N VAL A 336 -30.98 1.26 -41.31
CA VAL A 336 -32.12 1.55 -42.19
C VAL A 336 -33.34 1.94 -41.36
N TRP A 337 -33.62 1.27 -40.28
CA TRP A 337 -34.72 1.60 -39.36
C TRP A 337 -34.53 2.95 -38.66
N ILE A 338 -33.30 3.32 -38.28
CA ILE A 338 -32.96 4.67 -37.79
C ILE A 338 -33.34 5.70 -38.81
N ALA A 339 -32.92 5.52 -40.08
CA ALA A 339 -33.24 6.44 -41.19
C ALA A 339 -34.77 6.50 -41.44
N ALA A 340 -35.46 5.35 -41.45
CA ALA A 340 -36.90 5.26 -41.68
C ALA A 340 -37.72 5.97 -40.60
N HIS A 341 -37.43 5.73 -39.32
CA HIS A 341 -38.08 6.42 -38.20
C HIS A 341 -37.81 7.91 -38.19
N ALA A 342 -36.58 8.31 -38.52
CA ALA A 342 -36.23 9.72 -38.61
C ALA A 342 -36.96 10.42 -39.76
N ILE A 343 -37.02 9.77 -40.93
CA ILE A 343 -37.75 10.29 -42.12
C ILE A 343 -39.24 10.39 -41.82
N ASP A 344 -39.85 9.39 -41.18
CA ASP A 344 -41.28 9.38 -40.83
C ASP A 344 -41.62 10.58 -39.91
N GLN A 345 -40.87 10.80 -38.85
CA GLN A 345 -41.06 11.94 -37.95
C GLN A 345 -40.79 13.28 -38.65
N PHE A 346 -39.79 13.30 -39.53
CA PHE A 346 -39.46 14.50 -40.33
C PHE A 346 -40.61 14.86 -41.27
N LEU A 347 -41.21 13.89 -41.99
CA LEU A 347 -42.30 14.14 -42.90
C LEU A 347 -43.58 14.65 -42.18
N ASP A 348 -43.81 14.20 -40.96
CA ASP A 348 -44.92 14.68 -40.13
C ASP A 348 -44.78 16.15 -39.73
N GLU A 349 -43.57 16.56 -39.36
CA GLU A 349 -43.26 17.96 -38.97
C GLU A 349 -43.10 18.91 -40.18
N ALA A 350 -42.45 18.47 -41.23
CA ALA A 350 -42.15 19.29 -42.41
C ALA A 350 -43.37 19.41 -43.38
N GLY A 351 -44.52 18.82 -43.05
CA GLY A 351 -45.69 18.83 -43.95
C GLY A 351 -45.46 18.06 -45.26
N GLY A 352 -44.55 17.06 -45.20
CA GLY A 352 -44.26 16.17 -46.33
C GLY A 352 -43.38 16.78 -47.45
N ASN A 353 -42.77 17.95 -47.27
CA ASN A 353 -41.99 18.59 -48.32
C ASN A 353 -40.48 18.26 -48.23
N VAL A 354 -39.94 17.57 -49.23
CA VAL A 354 -38.52 17.27 -49.41
C VAL A 354 -38.03 18.10 -50.58
N THR A 355 -37.05 19.01 -50.32
CA THR A 355 -36.53 19.93 -51.37
C THR A 355 -35.02 19.88 -51.45
N PHE A 356 -34.54 19.92 -52.71
CA PHE A 356 -33.14 19.99 -53.00
C PHE A 356 -32.88 21.25 -53.85
N SER A 357 -31.90 22.06 -53.44
CA SER A 357 -31.54 23.28 -54.12
C SER A 357 -30.12 23.20 -54.71
N ALA A 358 -29.90 23.95 -55.78
CA ALA A 358 -28.58 24.06 -56.36
C ALA A 358 -27.71 25.04 -55.52
N ASP A 359 -26.54 24.65 -55.14
CA ASP A 359 -25.59 25.57 -54.53
C ASP A 359 -24.84 26.36 -55.64
N PRO A 360 -24.92 27.69 -55.65
CA PRO A 360 -24.25 28.51 -56.62
C PRO A 360 -22.73 28.48 -56.59
N ASN A 361 -22.16 27.95 -55.49
CA ASN A 361 -20.72 27.82 -55.29
C ASN A 361 -20.15 26.49 -55.83
N ILE A 362 -21.01 25.47 -56.04
CA ILE A 362 -20.59 24.18 -56.61
C ILE A 362 -20.58 24.32 -58.13
N ARG A 363 -19.37 24.26 -58.72
CA ARG A 363 -19.13 24.42 -60.18
C ARG A 363 -18.42 23.20 -60.75
N ASP A 364 -18.72 22.87 -62.00
CA ASP A 364 -18.01 21.80 -62.70
C ASP A 364 -16.52 22.11 -62.81
N ALA A 365 -15.69 21.09 -62.55
CA ALA A 365 -14.27 21.22 -62.76
C ALA A 365 -13.92 21.15 -64.22
N ASN A 366 -13.22 22.19 -64.78
CA ASN A 366 -12.82 22.26 -66.15
C ASN A 366 -12.00 21.05 -66.58
N GLY A 367 -12.51 20.28 -67.55
CA GLY A 367 -11.81 19.10 -68.09
C GLY A 367 -11.95 17.80 -67.31
N SER A 368 -12.79 17.73 -66.25
CA SER A 368 -13.13 16.51 -65.55
C SER A 368 -14.44 15.88 -66.00
N ALA A 369 -14.58 14.56 -65.80
CA ALA A 369 -15.84 13.85 -66.01
C ALA A 369 -16.86 14.11 -64.88
N LEU A 370 -16.48 14.79 -63.81
CA LEU A 370 -17.30 15.10 -62.67
C LEU A 370 -18.23 16.25 -62.92
N ARG A 371 -19.53 15.99 -62.86
CA ARG A 371 -20.60 17.00 -62.97
C ARG A 371 -20.99 17.53 -61.60
N LEU A 372 -20.11 18.32 -61.02
CA LEU A 372 -20.37 18.90 -59.70
C LEU A 372 -21.63 19.76 -59.65
N SER A 373 -21.95 20.42 -60.77
CA SER A 373 -23.17 21.27 -60.94
C SER A 373 -24.48 20.46 -60.91
N ALA A 374 -24.41 19.13 -61.04
CA ALA A 374 -25.58 18.25 -60.85
C ALA A 374 -25.93 17.96 -59.38
N LEU A 375 -24.99 18.17 -58.49
CA LEU A 375 -25.19 17.99 -57.05
C LEU A 375 -26.22 19.02 -56.53
N ARG A 376 -27.01 18.58 -55.58
CA ARG A 376 -28.04 19.40 -54.93
C ARG A 376 -27.84 19.32 -53.39
N VAL A 377 -28.04 20.46 -52.74
CA VAL A 377 -28.06 20.56 -51.26
C VAL A 377 -29.44 20.18 -50.76
N PHE A 378 -29.50 19.33 -49.80
CA PHE A 378 -30.74 18.97 -49.12
C PHE A 378 -31.12 20.09 -48.14
N ASP A 379 -32.13 20.89 -48.48
CA ASP A 379 -32.50 22.11 -47.73
C ASP A 379 -32.88 21.84 -46.28
N GLN A 380 -33.53 20.71 -46.04
CA GLN A 380 -34.00 20.29 -44.71
C GLN A 380 -33.07 19.28 -44.02
N GLY A 381 -31.84 19.10 -44.50
CA GLY A 381 -30.92 18.09 -43.98
C GLY A 381 -30.65 18.20 -42.50
N GLU A 382 -30.53 19.43 -41.95
CA GLU A 382 -30.33 19.66 -40.52
C GLU A 382 -31.54 19.19 -39.69
N GLN A 383 -32.77 19.38 -40.21
CA GLN A 383 -33.98 18.92 -39.53
C GLN A 383 -34.04 17.39 -39.49
N LEU A 384 -33.70 16.73 -40.61
CA LEU A 384 -33.63 15.27 -40.66
C LEU A 384 -32.52 14.72 -39.76
N LEU A 385 -31.33 15.34 -39.73
CA LEU A 385 -30.23 14.99 -38.86
C LEU A 385 -30.69 15.00 -37.39
N ARG A 386 -31.40 16.04 -36.96
CA ARG A 386 -31.94 16.10 -35.60
C ARG A 386 -32.88 14.94 -35.31
N LYS A 387 -33.69 14.50 -36.29
CA LYS A 387 -34.58 13.33 -36.10
C LYS A 387 -33.83 12.02 -36.07
N VAL A 388 -32.74 11.87 -36.82
CA VAL A 388 -31.82 10.74 -36.74
C VAL A 388 -31.24 10.62 -35.31
N MET A 389 -30.76 11.73 -34.75
CA MET A 389 -30.19 11.74 -33.38
C MET A 389 -31.24 11.56 -32.29
N LEU A 390 -32.54 11.81 -32.56
CA LEU A 390 -33.65 11.58 -31.63
C LEU A 390 -34.28 10.20 -31.79
N ALA A 391 -33.77 9.36 -32.69
CA ALA A 391 -34.27 8.01 -32.88
C ALA A 391 -34.19 7.21 -31.57
N ASN A 392 -35.33 6.63 -31.18
CA ASN A 392 -35.44 5.85 -29.94
C ASN A 392 -36.46 4.72 -30.14
N PHE A 393 -35.97 3.50 -30.42
CA PHE A 393 -36.80 2.31 -30.66
C PHE A 393 -36.03 1.05 -30.25
N THR A 394 -36.73 -0.09 -30.23
CA THR A 394 -36.10 -1.39 -30.00
C THR A 394 -35.86 -2.07 -31.35
N GLY A 395 -34.56 -2.16 -31.73
CA GLY A 395 -34.14 -2.84 -32.96
C GLY A 395 -33.69 -4.28 -32.72
N VAL A 396 -33.11 -4.89 -33.73
CA VAL A 396 -32.52 -6.25 -33.63
C VAL A 396 -31.19 -6.26 -32.87
N THR A 397 -30.51 -5.12 -32.77
CA THR A 397 -29.30 -4.96 -31.96
C THR A 397 -29.57 -4.62 -30.49
N GLY A 398 -30.85 -4.48 -30.13
CA GLY A 398 -31.33 -4.07 -28.81
C GLY A 398 -31.94 -2.68 -28.81
N ARG A 399 -31.78 -1.92 -27.71
CA ARG A 399 -32.27 -0.56 -27.59
C ARG A 399 -31.39 0.38 -28.41
N VAL A 400 -31.97 0.98 -29.43
CA VAL A 400 -31.34 2.01 -30.26
C VAL A 400 -31.71 3.39 -29.73
N GLY A 401 -30.73 4.19 -29.37
CA GLY A 401 -30.89 5.54 -28.89
C GLY A 401 -29.54 6.23 -28.78
N PHE A 402 -29.52 7.56 -28.73
CA PHE A 402 -28.32 8.35 -28.65
C PHE A 402 -28.21 9.05 -27.28
N GLN A 403 -26.98 9.31 -26.82
CA GLN A 403 -26.76 10.03 -25.58
C GLN A 403 -27.19 11.49 -25.71
N PHE A 404 -27.74 12.06 -24.62
CA PHE A 404 -28.12 13.46 -24.51
C PHE A 404 -27.03 14.23 -23.75
N ASP A 405 -26.89 15.53 -24.04
CA ASP A 405 -26.05 16.47 -23.30
C ASP A 405 -26.41 16.42 -21.80
N ALA A 406 -25.42 16.73 -20.95
CA ALA A 406 -25.59 16.78 -19.50
C ALA A 406 -26.74 17.70 -19.05
N ASP A 407 -27.11 18.70 -19.86
CA ASP A 407 -28.21 19.62 -19.63
C ASP A 407 -29.57 19.11 -20.17
N GLY A 408 -29.61 17.96 -20.84
CA GLY A 408 -30.81 17.36 -21.41
C GLY A 408 -31.44 18.16 -22.56
N ASN A 409 -30.75 19.15 -23.14
CA ASN A 409 -31.27 20.07 -24.15
C ASN A 409 -31.11 19.59 -25.57
N GLY A 410 -30.38 18.50 -25.80
CA GLY A 410 -30.17 17.94 -27.14
C GLY A 410 -29.31 16.67 -27.13
N PRO A 411 -29.28 15.89 -28.20
CA PRO A 411 -28.40 14.74 -28.31
C PRO A 411 -26.93 15.20 -28.40
N GLU A 412 -26.13 14.72 -27.50
CA GLU A 412 -24.68 14.94 -27.49
C GLU A 412 -24.04 14.06 -28.57
N SER A 413 -23.50 14.61 -29.58
CA SER A 413 -22.54 14.01 -30.54
C SER A 413 -22.90 12.66 -31.20
N GLY A 414 -24.16 12.23 -31.25
CA GLY A 414 -24.55 10.99 -31.97
C GLY A 414 -23.89 9.71 -31.44
N ILE A 415 -23.57 9.62 -30.15
CA ILE A 415 -23.01 8.43 -29.48
C ILE A 415 -24.16 7.52 -29.09
N LEU A 416 -24.08 6.25 -29.48
CA LEU A 416 -25.08 5.22 -29.13
C LEU A 416 -25.03 4.90 -27.62
N ILE A 417 -26.23 4.68 -27.03
CA ILE A 417 -26.34 4.27 -25.62
C ILE A 417 -25.91 2.81 -25.41
N ASN A 418 -25.60 2.46 -24.16
CA ASN A 418 -25.34 1.08 -23.70
C ASN A 418 -24.20 0.34 -24.42
N PRO A 419 -22.97 0.90 -24.50
CA PRO A 419 -21.84 0.18 -25.10
C PRO A 419 -21.54 -1.09 -24.32
N ALA A 420 -21.57 -2.22 -25.01
CA ALA A 420 -21.32 -3.54 -24.42
C ALA A 420 -20.68 -4.49 -25.42
N TYR A 421 -19.80 -5.36 -24.92
CA TYR A 421 -19.05 -6.35 -25.70
C TYR A 421 -19.11 -7.72 -25.04
N GLU A 422 -19.11 -8.76 -25.85
CA GLU A 422 -18.77 -10.13 -25.45
C GLU A 422 -17.28 -10.36 -25.63
N ILE A 423 -16.65 -10.97 -24.65
CA ILE A 423 -15.26 -11.42 -24.72
C ILE A 423 -15.27 -12.89 -25.11
N LEU A 424 -14.70 -13.19 -26.25
CA LEU A 424 -14.66 -14.53 -26.84
C LEU A 424 -13.23 -15.06 -26.79
N ASN A 425 -13.12 -16.37 -26.54
CA ASN A 425 -11.85 -17.09 -26.54
C ASN A 425 -11.88 -18.25 -27.56
N VAL A 426 -10.89 -18.30 -28.42
CA VAL A 426 -10.75 -19.35 -29.42
C VAL A 426 -10.08 -20.57 -28.81
N GLY A 427 -10.81 -21.66 -28.67
CA GLY A 427 -10.32 -22.91 -28.08
C GLY A 427 -9.49 -23.78 -29.01
N GLY A 428 -8.83 -24.80 -28.48
CA GLY A 428 -7.87 -25.65 -29.17
C GLY A 428 -8.43 -26.64 -30.22
N THR A 429 -9.76 -26.76 -30.32
CA THR A 429 -10.43 -27.61 -31.35
C THR A 429 -11.30 -26.76 -32.27
N GLY A 430 -11.01 -25.47 -32.41
CA GLY A 430 -11.77 -24.52 -33.23
C GLY A 430 -13.10 -24.09 -32.59
N GLY A 431 -13.42 -24.55 -31.37
CA GLY A 431 -14.60 -24.09 -30.64
C GLY A 431 -14.37 -22.70 -30.05
N VAL A 432 -15.31 -21.79 -30.25
CA VAL A 432 -15.28 -20.45 -29.64
C VAL A 432 -16.15 -20.45 -28.39
N ARG A 433 -15.60 -19.89 -27.31
CA ARG A 433 -16.31 -19.80 -26.04
C ARG A 433 -16.34 -18.36 -25.55
N ARG A 434 -17.49 -17.91 -25.11
CA ARG A 434 -17.62 -16.65 -24.40
C ARG A 434 -17.07 -16.81 -22.98
N VAL A 435 -16.14 -15.94 -22.61
CA VAL A 435 -15.46 -15.97 -21.30
C VAL A 435 -15.88 -14.84 -20.38
N ALA A 436 -16.40 -13.74 -20.93
CA ALA A 436 -16.94 -12.63 -20.16
C ALA A 436 -17.82 -11.74 -21.05
N TYR A 437 -18.48 -10.78 -20.40
CA TYR A 437 -19.04 -9.59 -21.00
C TYR A 437 -18.31 -8.37 -20.47
N TRP A 438 -18.36 -7.28 -21.20
CA TRP A 438 -17.91 -5.97 -20.79
C TRP A 438 -18.97 -4.94 -21.11
N SER A 439 -19.22 -4.00 -20.20
CA SER A 439 -19.99 -2.79 -20.50
C SER A 439 -19.38 -1.60 -19.79
N ASN A 440 -19.72 -0.39 -20.26
CA ASN A 440 -19.24 0.85 -19.66
C ASN A 440 -19.64 0.99 -18.18
N TYR A 441 -20.75 0.33 -17.74
CA TYR A 441 -21.27 0.41 -16.38
C TYR A 441 -20.78 -0.73 -15.48
N THR A 442 -20.76 -1.97 -15.98
CA THR A 442 -20.44 -3.16 -15.18
C THR A 442 -18.98 -3.57 -15.28
N ARG A 443 -18.24 -3.01 -16.23
CA ARG A 443 -16.90 -3.44 -16.58
C ARG A 443 -16.91 -4.94 -16.92
N LEU A 444 -15.81 -5.67 -16.67
CA LEU A 444 -15.75 -7.12 -16.94
C LEU A 444 -16.67 -7.90 -15.98
N SER A 445 -17.56 -8.72 -16.53
CA SER A 445 -18.50 -9.56 -15.79
C SER A 445 -18.74 -10.87 -16.50
N VAL A 446 -19.02 -11.93 -15.75
CA VAL A 446 -19.46 -13.22 -16.31
C VAL A 446 -20.94 -13.15 -16.71
N ASP A 447 -21.72 -12.32 -16.04
CA ASP A 447 -23.14 -12.13 -16.31
C ASP A 447 -23.37 -11.14 -17.45
N ALA A 448 -24.41 -11.36 -18.24
CA ALA A 448 -24.79 -10.49 -19.34
C ALA A 448 -25.13 -9.08 -18.85
N PRO A 449 -24.75 -8.02 -19.57
CA PRO A 449 -25.03 -6.65 -19.17
C PRO A 449 -26.54 -6.37 -19.21
N THR A 450 -27.03 -5.68 -18.17
CA THR A 450 -28.42 -5.19 -18.15
C THR A 450 -28.48 -3.92 -18.98
N LEU A 451 -29.17 -3.95 -20.10
CA LEU A 451 -29.41 -2.78 -20.97
C LEU A 451 -30.57 -1.96 -20.37
N LEU A 452 -30.37 -0.66 -20.22
CA LEU A 452 -31.35 0.24 -19.61
C LEU A 452 -32.09 1.04 -20.68
N ASP A 453 -33.37 1.33 -20.43
CA ASP A 453 -34.25 2.01 -21.38
C ASP A 453 -33.87 3.47 -21.65
N ASP A 454 -33.19 4.12 -20.74
CA ASP A 454 -32.82 5.54 -20.76
C ASP A 454 -31.29 5.80 -20.79
N GLY A 455 -30.48 4.72 -20.90
CA GLY A 455 -29.02 4.85 -20.98
C GLY A 455 -28.32 5.37 -19.70
N GLY A 456 -29.08 5.56 -18.62
CA GLY A 456 -28.57 5.96 -17.31
C GLY A 456 -27.94 4.80 -16.53
N PRO A 457 -27.18 5.07 -15.47
CA PRO A 457 -26.64 4.02 -14.61
C PRO A 457 -27.77 3.24 -13.91
N PRO A 458 -27.60 1.92 -13.66
CA PRO A 458 -28.62 1.12 -13.01
C PRO A 458 -29.01 1.70 -11.65
N PRO A 459 -30.29 1.65 -11.24
CA PRO A 459 -30.82 2.32 -10.05
C PRO A 459 -30.16 1.89 -8.72
N ASN A 460 -29.41 0.81 -8.71
CA ASN A 460 -28.63 0.36 -7.53
C ASN A 460 -27.17 0.89 -7.48
N SER A 461 -26.70 1.63 -8.49
CA SER A 461 -25.34 2.14 -8.51
C SER A 461 -25.15 3.47 -7.74
N SER A 462 -26.24 4.14 -7.38
CA SER A 462 -26.20 5.45 -6.68
C SER A 462 -25.88 5.37 -5.18
N SER A 463 -25.77 4.18 -4.58
CA SER A 463 -25.45 3.98 -3.15
C SER A 463 -24.08 3.34 -2.90
N THR A 464 -23.34 2.96 -3.93
CA THR A 464 -22.00 2.39 -3.80
C THR A 464 -20.95 3.48 -3.98
N THR A 465 -20.12 3.69 -2.97
CA THR A 465 -18.93 4.55 -3.07
C THR A 465 -17.99 4.02 -4.17
N PRO A 466 -17.19 4.90 -4.83
CA PRO A 466 -16.23 4.47 -5.87
C PRO A 466 -15.26 3.37 -5.43
N GLN A 467 -15.11 3.16 -4.13
CA GLN A 467 -14.31 2.09 -3.55
C GLN A 467 -15.04 0.74 -3.51
N GLN A 468 -16.36 0.73 -3.35
CA GLN A 468 -17.16 -0.51 -3.36
C GLN A 468 -17.45 -1.03 -4.77
N GLN A 469 -17.36 -0.18 -5.80
CA GLN A 469 -17.39 -0.63 -7.20
C GLN A 469 -16.05 -1.31 -7.61
N LYS A 470 -14.93 -0.98 -6.96
CA LYS A 470 -13.66 -1.69 -7.16
C LYS A 470 -13.62 -3.09 -6.55
N ASP A 471 -14.47 -3.35 -5.56
CA ASP A 471 -14.55 -4.64 -4.85
C ASP A 471 -15.56 -5.62 -5.48
N GLN A 472 -16.36 -5.21 -6.48
CA GLN A 472 -16.98 -6.15 -7.41
C GLN A 472 -15.88 -6.66 -8.34
N GLN A 473 -15.29 -7.78 -7.94
CA GLN A 473 -14.21 -8.46 -8.65
C GLN A 473 -14.57 -8.57 -10.12
N GLN A 474 -13.81 -7.88 -10.97
CA GLN A 474 -13.82 -8.12 -12.41
C GLN A 474 -13.60 -9.61 -12.61
N GLN A 475 -14.54 -10.31 -13.24
CA GLN A 475 -14.49 -11.76 -13.37
C GLN A 475 -14.53 -12.17 -14.83
N MET A 476 -13.66 -13.08 -15.18
CA MET A 476 -13.70 -13.81 -16.44
C MET A 476 -13.68 -15.31 -16.16
N SER A 477 -14.36 -16.08 -17.00
CA SER A 477 -14.24 -17.54 -16.97
C SER A 477 -12.81 -17.96 -17.36
N ASN A 478 -12.42 -19.20 -17.05
CA ASN A 478 -11.10 -19.73 -17.44
C ASN A 478 -10.82 -19.52 -18.93
N VAL A 479 -9.69 -18.92 -19.26
CA VAL A 479 -9.24 -18.67 -20.63
C VAL A 479 -8.30 -19.79 -21.07
N THR A 480 -8.43 -20.24 -22.30
CA THR A 480 -7.44 -21.09 -22.96
C THR A 480 -6.50 -20.18 -23.75
N TRP A 481 -5.23 -20.18 -23.41
CA TRP A 481 -4.18 -19.38 -24.05
C TRP A 481 -3.53 -20.11 -25.23
N PRO A 482 -2.70 -19.43 -26.06
CA PRO A 482 -1.95 -20.07 -27.12
C PRO A 482 -1.16 -21.28 -26.64
N GLY A 483 -1.05 -22.32 -27.46
CA GLY A 483 -0.50 -23.61 -27.03
C GLY A 483 -1.43 -24.50 -26.21
N GLY A 484 -2.72 -24.12 -26.06
CA GLY A 484 -3.75 -24.92 -25.39
C GLY A 484 -3.67 -24.95 -23.87
N THR A 485 -2.89 -24.07 -23.25
CA THR A 485 -2.75 -23.98 -21.79
C THR A 485 -3.84 -23.13 -21.16
N THR A 486 -4.22 -23.45 -19.91
CA THR A 486 -5.07 -22.62 -19.06
C THR A 486 -4.25 -21.78 -18.08
N THR A 487 -2.92 -21.96 -18.04
CA THR A 487 -2.02 -21.15 -17.24
C THR A 487 -1.88 -19.77 -17.87
N MET A 488 -2.13 -18.73 -17.08
CA MET A 488 -2.04 -17.33 -17.49
C MET A 488 -0.63 -17.01 -18.02
N PRO A 489 -0.49 -16.44 -19.23
CA PRO A 489 0.78 -15.91 -19.70
C PRO A 489 1.30 -14.81 -18.79
N ARG A 490 2.57 -14.80 -18.52
CA ARG A 490 3.22 -13.79 -17.69
C ARG A 490 3.09 -12.38 -18.27
N GLY A 491 3.00 -12.26 -19.59
CA GLY A 491 2.81 -11.02 -20.31
C GLY A 491 4.10 -10.26 -20.61
N TRP A 492 5.24 -10.76 -20.18
CA TRP A 492 6.54 -10.17 -20.47
C TRP A 492 7.64 -11.25 -20.52
N ALA A 493 8.73 -10.94 -21.21
CA ALA A 493 9.95 -11.75 -21.22
C ALA A 493 11.15 -10.80 -21.22
N PHE A 494 12.29 -11.30 -20.83
CA PHE A 494 13.50 -10.50 -21.01
C PHE A 494 13.72 -10.22 -22.51
N ALA A 495 14.18 -9.01 -22.80
CA ALA A 495 14.66 -8.69 -24.14
C ALA A 495 15.83 -9.62 -24.46
N ASP A 496 15.54 -10.77 -25.09
CA ASP A 496 16.48 -11.87 -25.20
C ASP A 496 17.39 -11.67 -26.39
N ASN A 497 18.50 -10.93 -26.13
CA ASN A 497 19.66 -10.93 -27.02
C ASN A 497 20.65 -12.07 -26.65
N GLY A 498 20.25 -13.02 -25.79
CA GLY A 498 21.10 -14.08 -25.26
C GLY A 498 22.21 -13.61 -24.32
N GLN A 499 22.16 -12.35 -23.88
CA GLN A 499 23.14 -11.79 -22.94
C GLN A 499 22.62 -11.87 -21.51
N PRO A 500 23.48 -12.28 -20.53
CA PRO A 500 23.08 -12.27 -19.13
C PRO A 500 22.85 -10.84 -18.63
N LEU A 501 21.88 -10.66 -17.72
CA LEU A 501 21.62 -9.40 -17.06
C LEU A 501 22.86 -8.92 -16.31
N ARG A 502 23.25 -7.67 -16.51
CA ARG A 502 24.38 -7.03 -15.84
C ARG A 502 23.96 -6.56 -14.46
N ILE A 503 24.38 -7.30 -13.45
CA ILE A 503 24.02 -7.00 -12.06
C ILE A 503 25.13 -6.20 -11.43
N GLY A 504 24.90 -4.93 -11.14
CA GLY A 504 25.82 -4.07 -10.41
C GLY A 504 25.92 -4.49 -8.93
N VAL A 505 27.14 -4.75 -8.45
CA VAL A 505 27.40 -5.21 -7.09
C VAL A 505 28.42 -4.26 -6.45
N PRO A 506 28.16 -3.67 -5.26
CA PRO A 506 29.07 -2.74 -4.63
C PRO A 506 30.36 -3.45 -4.21
N TYR A 507 31.53 -2.95 -4.66
CA TYR A 507 32.84 -3.48 -4.28
C TYR A 507 33.27 -2.87 -2.93
N ARG A 508 32.82 -3.52 -1.84
CA ARG A 508 33.06 -3.05 -0.48
C ARG A 508 34.44 -3.40 0.05
N THR A 509 34.96 -2.50 0.88
CA THR A 509 36.19 -2.72 1.62
C THR A 509 35.97 -3.35 2.98
N SER A 510 34.76 -3.21 3.54
CA SER A 510 34.36 -3.64 4.88
C SER A 510 33.05 -4.41 4.86
N TYR A 511 32.74 -5.14 5.92
CA TYR A 511 31.55 -5.99 6.03
C TYR A 511 31.38 -6.95 4.83
N LYS A 512 32.46 -7.68 4.56
CA LYS A 512 32.55 -8.65 3.44
C LYS A 512 31.53 -9.76 3.54
N GLU A 513 30.93 -9.94 4.70
CA GLU A 513 29.85 -10.89 4.97
C GLU A 513 28.57 -10.57 4.18
N PHE A 514 28.32 -9.29 3.90
CA PHE A 514 27.17 -8.90 3.11
C PHE A 514 27.41 -9.00 1.62
N VAL A 515 28.53 -8.44 1.16
CA VAL A 515 28.96 -8.48 -0.25
C VAL A 515 30.48 -8.44 -0.32
N SER A 516 31.09 -9.35 -1.03
CA SER A 516 32.54 -9.40 -1.26
C SER A 516 32.90 -9.89 -2.64
N LYS A 517 34.07 -9.45 -3.13
CA LYS A 517 34.74 -10.09 -4.27
C LYS A 517 35.28 -11.45 -3.83
N ASP A 518 35.00 -12.47 -4.63
CA ASP A 518 35.46 -13.83 -4.37
C ASP A 518 35.99 -14.46 -5.66
N ASP A 519 37.31 -14.42 -5.82
CA ASP A 519 37.99 -15.00 -6.99
C ASP A 519 37.87 -16.55 -7.04
N THR A 520 37.38 -17.19 -5.97
CA THR A 520 37.16 -18.64 -5.92
C THR A 520 35.75 -19.03 -6.37
N SER A 521 34.81 -18.11 -6.31
CA SER A 521 33.42 -18.30 -6.76
C SER A 521 33.34 -18.24 -8.30
N LYS A 522 32.53 -19.09 -8.91
CA LYS A 522 32.25 -19.08 -10.35
C LYS A 522 31.74 -17.72 -10.85
N ASP A 523 31.04 -17.00 -9.98
CA ASP A 523 30.38 -15.74 -10.28
C ASP A 523 31.22 -14.52 -9.87
N GLY A 524 32.40 -14.71 -9.31
CA GLY A 524 33.33 -13.65 -8.90
C GLY A 524 32.90 -12.86 -7.66
N VAL A 525 31.78 -13.21 -7.05
CA VAL A 525 31.19 -12.52 -5.88
C VAL A 525 30.61 -13.51 -4.88
N SER A 526 30.58 -13.13 -3.60
CA SER A 526 29.98 -13.91 -2.51
C SER A 526 29.43 -12.97 -1.43
N GLY A 527 28.63 -13.49 -0.53
CA GLY A 527 28.06 -12.76 0.61
C GLY A 527 26.57 -13.02 0.78
N TYR A 528 26.06 -12.59 1.93
CA TYR A 528 24.66 -12.73 2.32
C TYR A 528 23.70 -12.23 1.23
N CYS A 529 23.89 -10.99 0.75
CA CYS A 529 23.00 -10.38 -0.25
C CYS A 529 23.01 -11.15 -1.57
N ILE A 530 24.16 -11.69 -1.95
CA ILE A 530 24.35 -12.48 -3.17
C ILE A 530 23.63 -13.83 -3.05
N ASP A 531 23.73 -14.49 -1.90
CA ASP A 531 23.08 -15.78 -1.66
C ASP A 531 21.56 -15.64 -1.58
N VAL A 532 21.05 -14.56 -0.96
CA VAL A 532 19.61 -14.25 -0.96
C VAL A 532 19.11 -14.01 -2.39
N PHE A 533 19.84 -13.24 -3.19
CA PHE A 533 19.47 -12.97 -4.58
C PHE A 533 19.44 -14.26 -5.42
N LYS A 534 20.48 -15.10 -5.30
CA LYS A 534 20.54 -16.40 -6.01
C LYS A 534 19.43 -17.34 -5.55
N ALA A 535 19.13 -17.39 -4.25
CA ALA A 535 18.02 -18.19 -3.73
C ALA A 535 16.68 -17.68 -4.25
N ALA A 536 16.47 -16.37 -4.33
CA ALA A 536 15.27 -15.78 -4.90
C ALA A 536 15.12 -16.09 -6.40
N LEU A 537 16.20 -16.01 -7.17
CA LEU A 537 16.21 -16.42 -8.59
C LEU A 537 15.81 -17.89 -8.79
N GLN A 538 16.23 -18.79 -7.89
CA GLN A 538 15.87 -20.21 -7.93
C GLN A 538 14.39 -20.48 -7.67
N GLN A 539 13.69 -19.55 -7.01
CA GLN A 539 12.24 -19.64 -6.77
C GLN A 539 11.41 -19.22 -7.98
N LEU A 540 12.04 -18.60 -8.98
CA LEU A 540 11.35 -18.17 -10.19
C LEU A 540 11.02 -19.39 -11.09
N PRO A 541 9.86 -19.38 -11.75
CA PRO A 541 9.47 -20.48 -12.66
C PRO A 541 10.24 -20.49 -14.00
N TYR A 542 11.22 -19.61 -14.18
CA TYR A 542 12.01 -19.43 -15.38
C TYR A 542 13.46 -19.10 -15.06
N PRO A 543 14.41 -19.51 -15.91
CA PRO A 543 15.82 -19.18 -15.72
C PRO A 543 16.10 -17.71 -16.06
N VAL A 544 16.85 -17.03 -15.20
CA VAL A 544 17.35 -15.68 -15.42
C VAL A 544 18.87 -15.75 -15.48
N PRO A 545 19.49 -15.63 -16.66
CA PRO A 545 20.93 -15.57 -16.76
C PRO A 545 21.42 -14.22 -16.20
N VAL A 546 22.38 -14.26 -15.29
CA VAL A 546 22.95 -13.07 -14.64
C VAL A 546 24.47 -13.04 -14.75
N SER A 547 25.04 -11.84 -14.83
CA SER A 547 26.46 -11.58 -14.79
C SER A 547 26.71 -10.48 -13.77
N PHE A 548 27.50 -10.77 -12.73
CA PHE A 548 27.80 -9.79 -11.70
C PHE A 548 28.98 -8.91 -12.11
N VAL A 549 28.80 -7.60 -11.95
CA VAL A 549 29.79 -6.58 -12.28
C VAL A 549 30.07 -5.77 -11.03
N LEU A 550 31.31 -5.77 -10.56
CA LEU A 550 31.73 -5.01 -9.40
C LEU A 550 31.74 -3.51 -9.70
N PHE A 551 31.13 -2.73 -8.82
CA PHE A 551 31.04 -1.27 -8.88
C PHE A 551 31.87 -0.66 -7.74
N GLY A 552 32.85 0.17 -8.08
CA GLY A 552 33.77 0.83 -7.15
C GLY A 552 35.22 0.48 -7.41
N ASP A 553 36.13 1.16 -6.70
CA ASP A 553 37.59 1.01 -6.87
C ASP A 553 38.22 -0.08 -5.95
N GLY A 554 37.44 -0.62 -5.01
CA GLY A 554 37.89 -1.60 -4.01
C GLY A 554 38.85 -1.02 -2.95
N VAL A 555 39.04 0.30 -2.91
CA VAL A 555 39.87 1.02 -1.94
C VAL A 555 38.99 1.84 -0.99
N THR A 556 37.93 2.42 -1.54
CA THR A 556 36.91 3.16 -0.77
C THR A 556 35.56 2.51 -0.96
N SER A 557 34.65 2.63 0.03
CA SER A 557 33.27 2.14 -0.14
C SER A 557 32.54 2.97 -1.21
N PRO A 558 31.92 2.33 -2.23
CA PRO A 558 31.28 3.03 -3.34
C PRO A 558 30.01 3.79 -2.88
N SER A 559 29.64 4.82 -3.63
CA SER A 559 28.40 5.53 -3.42
C SER A 559 27.21 4.68 -3.89
N TYR A 560 26.30 4.36 -2.97
CA TYR A 560 25.07 3.63 -3.29
C TYR A 560 24.09 4.45 -4.13
N ASP A 561 24.09 5.78 -3.98
CA ASP A 561 23.24 6.65 -4.79
C ASP A 561 23.70 6.65 -6.26
N GLU A 562 25.02 6.59 -6.49
CA GLU A 562 25.59 6.49 -7.84
C GLU A 562 25.34 5.07 -8.44
N LEU A 563 25.47 4.01 -7.65
CA LEU A 563 25.14 2.66 -8.09
C LEU A 563 23.67 2.57 -8.55
N VAL A 564 22.75 3.12 -7.76
CA VAL A 564 21.31 3.15 -8.09
C VAL A 564 21.05 4.03 -9.31
N GLN A 565 21.74 5.16 -9.45
CA GLN A 565 21.63 6.01 -10.64
C GLN A 565 22.08 5.28 -11.92
N ASN A 566 23.15 4.48 -11.84
CA ASN A 566 23.59 3.66 -12.97
C ASN A 566 22.58 2.58 -13.38
N VAL A 567 21.71 2.12 -12.48
CA VAL A 567 20.56 1.27 -12.85
C VAL A 567 19.52 2.10 -13.59
N ALA A 568 19.20 3.29 -13.11
CA ALA A 568 18.24 4.19 -13.78
C ALA A 568 18.72 4.60 -15.18
N ASP A 569 20.02 4.81 -15.36
CA ASP A 569 20.66 5.21 -16.63
C ASP A 569 20.89 4.00 -17.57
N GLY A 570 20.56 2.77 -17.16
CA GLY A 570 20.68 1.57 -17.97
C GLY A 570 22.10 1.01 -18.14
N PHE A 571 23.07 1.45 -17.31
CA PHE A 571 24.41 0.83 -17.26
C PHE A 571 24.37 -0.57 -16.63
N PHE A 572 23.52 -0.75 -15.64
CA PHE A 572 23.19 -2.02 -15.02
C PHE A 572 21.70 -2.34 -15.22
N ASP A 573 21.38 -3.60 -15.37
CA ASP A 573 20.00 -4.08 -15.49
C ASP A 573 19.37 -4.28 -14.10
N ALA A 574 20.19 -4.42 -13.06
CA ALA A 574 19.81 -4.37 -11.65
C ALA A 574 21.02 -4.09 -10.75
N ALA A 575 20.77 -3.72 -9.51
CA ALA A 575 21.82 -3.66 -8.48
C ALA A 575 21.46 -4.57 -7.30
N VAL A 576 22.43 -5.36 -6.87
CA VAL A 576 22.32 -6.36 -5.80
C VAL A 576 23.40 -6.10 -4.75
N GLY A 577 22.94 -5.91 -3.53
CA GLY A 577 23.80 -5.62 -2.38
C GLY A 577 23.00 -5.11 -1.21
N ASP A 578 23.68 -4.62 -0.21
CA ASP A 578 23.14 -4.01 1.00
C ASP A 578 22.59 -2.59 0.74
N ILE A 579 21.62 -2.49 -0.18
CA ILE A 579 21.08 -1.22 -0.69
C ILE A 579 19.84 -0.84 0.10
N SER A 580 19.94 0.19 0.94
CA SER A 580 18.80 0.67 1.74
C SER A 580 17.75 1.32 0.86
N ILE A 581 16.49 0.95 1.09
CA ILE A 581 15.30 1.51 0.44
C ILE A 581 15.01 2.86 1.09
N VAL A 582 15.35 3.95 0.40
CA VAL A 582 15.11 5.32 0.87
C VAL A 582 14.40 6.15 -0.20
N THR A 583 13.61 7.13 0.22
CA THR A 583 12.75 7.95 -0.65
C THR A 583 13.49 8.55 -1.85
N ASN A 584 14.74 8.92 -1.68
CA ASN A 584 15.52 9.53 -2.75
C ASN A 584 15.82 8.53 -3.88
N ARG A 585 16.05 7.26 -3.54
CA ARG A 585 16.35 6.18 -4.48
C ARG A 585 15.10 5.62 -5.14
N THR A 586 13.97 5.53 -4.40
CA THR A 586 12.70 5.05 -4.96
C THR A 586 12.05 6.00 -5.97
N ARG A 587 12.61 7.20 -6.16
CA ARG A 587 12.19 8.13 -7.23
C ARG A 587 12.80 7.81 -8.58
N VAL A 588 13.88 7.06 -8.63
CA VAL A 588 14.66 6.79 -9.85
C VAL A 588 14.70 5.32 -10.21
N VAL A 589 14.40 4.41 -9.26
CA VAL A 589 14.35 2.95 -9.47
C VAL A 589 13.26 2.31 -8.64
N ASP A 590 12.86 1.10 -9.03
CA ASP A 590 11.99 0.22 -8.23
C ASP A 590 12.82 -0.73 -7.38
N PHE A 591 12.34 -1.02 -6.18
CA PHE A 591 12.97 -1.98 -5.28
C PHE A 591 12.11 -3.23 -5.11
N THR A 592 12.77 -4.35 -4.85
CA THR A 592 12.07 -5.53 -4.34
C THR A 592 11.54 -5.28 -2.93
N GLN A 593 10.69 -6.18 -2.44
CA GLN A 593 10.42 -6.25 -1.00
C GLN A 593 11.74 -6.38 -0.23
N PRO A 594 11.83 -5.76 0.95
CA PRO A 594 13.04 -5.85 1.76
C PRO A 594 13.26 -7.29 2.23
N TYR A 595 14.50 -7.76 2.14
CA TYR A 595 14.90 -9.09 2.61
C TYR A 595 15.59 -9.05 3.99
N ILE A 596 15.88 -7.88 4.54
CA ILE A 596 16.39 -7.63 5.90
C ILE A 596 15.94 -6.25 6.36
N ASP A 597 15.60 -6.13 7.65
CA ASP A 597 15.31 -4.83 8.26
C ASP A 597 16.61 -4.03 8.47
N SER A 598 16.59 -2.75 8.12
CA SER A 598 17.76 -1.87 8.11
C SER A 598 17.42 -0.47 8.62
N GLY A 599 16.83 -0.36 9.82
CA GLY A 599 16.60 0.92 10.47
C GLY A 599 17.88 1.52 11.03
N LEU A 600 17.96 2.86 11.13
CA LEU A 600 19.08 3.54 11.79
C LEU A 600 18.97 3.36 13.30
N VAL A 601 20.09 2.99 13.92
CA VAL A 601 20.24 2.81 15.37
C VAL A 601 21.43 3.60 15.90
N ILE A 602 21.41 3.87 17.19
CA ILE A 602 22.48 4.60 17.87
C ILE A 602 23.33 3.59 18.65
N VAL A 603 24.63 3.62 18.45
CA VAL A 603 25.60 2.81 19.19
C VAL A 603 26.41 3.71 20.13
N SER A 604 26.57 3.28 21.38
CA SER A 604 27.37 4.00 22.37
C SER A 604 28.12 3.05 23.31
N THR A 605 29.13 3.59 24.01
CA THR A 605 29.87 2.88 25.04
C THR A 605 29.00 2.61 26.26
N VAL A 606 29.14 1.41 26.81
CA VAL A 606 28.50 1.03 28.08
C VAL A 606 29.37 1.52 29.23
N MET A 607 28.94 2.56 29.92
CA MET A 607 29.56 2.96 31.18
C MET A 607 28.83 2.28 32.34
N ALA A 608 29.54 1.46 33.11
CA ALA A 608 29.00 0.96 34.36
C ALA A 608 28.82 2.16 35.30
N ARG A 609 27.60 2.46 35.68
CA ARG A 609 27.31 3.53 36.64
C ARG A 609 27.94 3.13 37.98
N SER A 610 28.70 4.02 38.60
CA SER A 610 29.21 3.83 39.98
C SER A 610 28.05 3.46 40.89
N SER A 611 28.26 2.42 41.73
CA SER A 611 27.27 1.95 42.67
C SER A 611 26.81 3.12 43.55
N ASP A 612 25.51 3.34 43.60
CA ASP A 612 24.91 4.41 44.39
C ASP A 612 24.80 3.97 45.85
N GLU A 613 25.58 4.62 46.77
CA GLU A 613 25.62 4.33 48.19
C GLU A 613 24.28 4.50 48.90
N TRP A 614 23.32 5.22 48.26
CA TRP A 614 21.99 5.52 48.75
C TRP A 614 20.89 4.72 48.07
N ALA A 615 21.22 3.67 47.35
CA ALA A 615 20.28 2.83 46.60
C ALA A 615 19.11 2.31 47.47
N PHE A 616 19.32 2.06 48.75
CA PHE A 616 18.30 1.59 49.68
C PHE A 616 17.21 2.64 50.00
N LEU A 617 17.42 3.93 49.78
CA LEU A 617 16.37 4.96 49.94
C LEU A 617 15.49 5.14 48.70
N LYS A 618 15.93 4.69 47.51
CA LYS A 618 15.25 4.91 46.22
C LYS A 618 13.92 4.16 46.04
N PRO A 619 13.69 2.98 46.68
CA PRO A 619 12.41 2.26 46.51
C PRO A 619 11.18 3.10 46.83
N PHE A 620 11.31 4.04 47.80
CA PHE A 620 10.22 4.90 48.19
C PHE A 620 10.55 6.39 47.97
N THR A 621 9.57 7.16 47.54
CA THR A 621 9.69 8.61 47.43
C THR A 621 9.83 9.24 48.83
N PRO A 622 10.46 10.43 48.95
CA PRO A 622 10.57 11.14 50.22
C PRO A 622 9.20 11.36 50.92
N GLU A 623 8.16 11.56 50.13
CA GLU A 623 6.78 11.74 50.60
C GLU A 623 6.24 10.45 51.25
N LEU A 624 6.52 9.28 50.62
CA LEU A 624 6.11 7.99 51.18
C LEU A 624 6.86 7.66 52.46
N TRP A 625 8.17 7.98 52.55
CA TRP A 625 8.95 7.87 53.75
C TRP A 625 8.37 8.74 54.90
N GLY A 626 8.06 10.00 54.61
CA GLY A 626 7.42 10.94 55.55
C GLY A 626 6.05 10.47 56.04
N THR A 627 5.23 9.95 55.12
CA THR A 627 3.90 9.42 55.43
C THR A 627 4.01 8.17 56.30
N PHE A 628 4.94 7.25 55.99
CA PHE A 628 5.13 6.04 56.75
C PHE A 628 5.55 6.35 58.22
N VAL A 629 6.53 7.22 58.42
CA VAL A 629 6.95 7.68 59.77
C VAL A 629 5.80 8.39 60.51
N GLY A 630 5.05 9.25 59.82
CA GLY A 630 3.88 9.91 60.36
C GLY A 630 2.81 8.93 60.88
N PHE A 631 2.53 7.87 60.12
CA PHE A 631 1.59 6.82 60.51
C PHE A 631 2.13 5.97 61.67
N CYS A 632 3.44 5.69 61.73
CA CYS A 632 4.04 5.06 62.89
C CYS A 632 3.76 5.82 64.16
N VAL A 633 3.97 7.14 64.19
CA VAL A 633 3.69 7.99 65.33
C VAL A 633 2.19 8.03 65.65
N PHE A 634 1.35 8.14 64.60
CA PHE A 634 -0.11 8.18 64.77
C PHE A 634 -0.64 6.89 65.43
N ILE A 635 -0.24 5.70 64.91
CA ILE A 635 -0.67 4.41 65.44
C ILE A 635 -0.17 4.22 66.87
N GLY A 636 1.07 4.64 67.17
CA GLY A 636 1.60 4.63 68.53
C GLY A 636 0.74 5.46 69.49
N ALA A 637 0.34 6.63 69.05
CA ALA A 637 -0.54 7.48 69.86
C ALA A 637 -1.93 6.88 70.05
N VAL A 638 -2.51 6.25 69.02
CA VAL A 638 -3.81 5.55 69.11
C VAL A 638 -3.74 4.38 70.10
N VAL A 639 -2.71 3.52 69.97
CA VAL A 639 -2.50 2.40 70.85
C VAL A 639 -2.27 2.87 72.30
N TRP A 640 -1.48 3.92 72.50
CA TRP A 640 -1.27 4.51 73.83
C TRP A 640 -2.58 5.03 74.45
N ILE A 641 -3.45 5.69 73.69
CA ILE A 641 -4.76 6.14 74.16
C ILE A 641 -5.65 4.99 74.56
N LEU A 642 -5.65 3.90 73.79
CA LEU A 642 -6.47 2.72 74.02
C LEU A 642 -5.98 1.87 75.26
N GLU A 643 -4.63 1.76 75.41
CA GLU A 643 -4.00 0.89 76.40
C GLU A 643 -3.64 1.61 77.73
N HIS A 644 -3.51 2.93 77.75
CA HIS A 644 -3.03 3.73 78.87
C HIS A 644 -3.81 3.48 80.20
N ARG A 645 -5.13 3.18 80.17
CA ARG A 645 -5.95 2.94 81.28
C ARG A 645 -5.96 1.47 81.74
N HIS A 646 -5.67 0.54 80.87
CA HIS A 646 -5.83 -0.88 81.09
C HIS A 646 -4.52 -1.66 81.22
N ASN A 647 -3.42 -1.10 80.71
CA ASN A 647 -2.13 -1.75 80.69
C ASN A 647 -1.10 -1.01 81.53
N GLU A 648 -0.46 -1.70 82.51
CA GLU A 648 0.55 -1.10 83.41
C GLU A 648 1.81 -0.66 82.66
N GLU A 649 2.17 -1.30 81.60
CA GLU A 649 3.39 -0.99 80.78
C GLU A 649 3.29 0.39 80.07
N PHE A 650 2.07 0.89 79.83
CA PHE A 650 1.81 2.17 79.23
C PHE A 650 1.56 3.29 80.27
N ARG A 651 1.73 3.00 81.61
CA ARG A 651 1.64 3.94 82.74
C ARG A 651 3.02 4.36 83.21
N GLY A 652 3.12 5.45 83.97
CA GLY A 652 4.37 5.97 84.51
C GLY A 652 4.57 7.49 84.14
N SER A 653 5.82 7.92 84.33
CA SER A 653 6.21 9.27 84.00
C SER A 653 5.92 9.60 82.54
N PRO A 654 5.52 10.85 82.15
CA PRO A 654 5.20 11.26 80.78
C PRO A 654 6.33 10.86 79.78
N TRP A 655 7.57 10.93 80.17
CA TRP A 655 8.70 10.52 79.34
C TRP A 655 8.77 9.00 79.10
N ASN A 656 8.41 8.20 80.09
CA ASN A 656 8.35 6.78 79.92
C ASN A 656 7.21 6.37 79.00
N GLN A 657 6.05 6.99 79.12
CA GLN A 657 4.91 6.78 78.28
C GLN A 657 5.23 7.11 76.81
N MET A 658 5.87 8.25 76.54
CA MET A 658 6.34 8.61 75.21
C MET A 658 7.34 7.62 74.64
N ARG A 659 8.28 7.19 75.45
CA ARG A 659 9.28 6.20 75.07
C ARG A 659 8.63 4.87 74.72
N THR A 660 7.71 4.35 75.50
CA THR A 660 6.97 3.14 75.26
C THR A 660 6.14 3.23 73.95
N MET A 661 5.45 4.34 73.77
CA MET A 661 4.67 4.64 72.53
C MET A 661 5.55 4.55 71.26
N PHE A 662 6.68 5.27 71.24
CA PHE A 662 7.59 5.22 70.09
C PHE A 662 8.21 3.85 69.88
N TRP A 663 8.65 3.21 71.00
CA TRP A 663 9.25 1.87 70.99
C TRP A 663 8.28 0.84 70.45
N PHE A 664 7.06 0.85 70.92
CA PHE A 664 5.99 -0.07 70.46
C PHE A 664 5.73 0.08 68.98
N SER A 665 5.54 1.28 68.49
CA SER A 665 5.27 1.56 67.05
C SER A 665 6.44 1.11 66.15
N PHE A 666 7.67 1.38 66.59
CA PHE A 666 8.86 0.98 65.87
C PHE A 666 9.07 -0.54 65.91
N ALA A 667 8.88 -1.18 67.08
CA ALA A 667 9.01 -2.63 67.20
C ALA A 667 7.98 -3.39 66.36
N ALA A 668 6.79 -2.85 66.22
CA ALA A 668 5.72 -3.42 65.38
C ALA A 668 6.11 -3.51 63.88
N VAL A 669 6.95 -2.58 63.38
CA VAL A 669 7.45 -2.62 62.00
C VAL A 669 8.34 -3.85 61.74
N PHE A 670 9.07 -4.31 62.78
CA PHE A 670 9.98 -5.47 62.66
C PHE A 670 9.38 -6.76 63.24
N PHE A 671 8.08 -6.81 63.46
CA PHE A 671 7.35 -7.96 64.06
C PHE A 671 7.93 -8.37 65.43
N SER A 672 8.60 -7.48 66.10
CA SER A 672 9.26 -7.72 67.37
C SER A 672 8.48 -7.03 68.52
N GLN A 673 7.23 -7.44 68.73
CA GLN A 673 6.43 -6.92 69.84
C GLN A 673 6.83 -7.62 71.13
N ARG A 674 7.26 -6.85 72.11
CA ARG A 674 7.60 -7.32 73.48
C ARG A 674 6.55 -6.95 74.53
N GLU A 675 5.80 -5.87 74.21
CA GLU A 675 4.72 -5.38 75.06
C GLU A 675 3.39 -5.99 74.62
N GLU A 676 2.61 -6.58 75.51
CA GLU A 676 1.32 -7.20 75.21
C GLU A 676 0.18 -6.13 75.23
N THR A 677 -0.67 -6.17 74.20
CA THR A 677 -1.88 -5.35 74.23
C THR A 677 -3.01 -6.10 74.93
N VAL A 678 -3.66 -5.40 75.83
CA VAL A 678 -4.71 -6.01 76.68
C VAL A 678 -6.11 -5.73 76.12
N SER A 679 -6.32 -4.57 75.51
CA SER A 679 -7.66 -4.19 75.07
C SER A 679 -7.98 -4.82 73.68
N SER A 680 -9.24 -5.24 73.46
CA SER A 680 -9.70 -5.80 72.19
C SER A 680 -9.58 -4.83 71.01
N LEU A 681 -9.86 -3.53 71.25
CA LEU A 681 -9.71 -2.50 70.20
C LEU A 681 -8.23 -2.23 69.91
N GLY A 682 -7.35 -2.25 70.90
CA GLY A 682 -5.89 -2.14 70.70
C GLY A 682 -5.37 -3.26 69.82
N ARG A 683 -5.78 -4.52 70.07
CA ARG A 683 -5.41 -5.67 69.22
C ARG A 683 -5.90 -5.51 67.80
N PHE A 684 -7.12 -5.04 67.59
CA PHE A 684 -7.62 -4.79 66.23
C PHE A 684 -6.79 -3.71 65.45
N VAL A 685 -6.47 -2.58 66.15
CA VAL A 685 -5.62 -1.53 65.51
C VAL A 685 -4.23 -2.07 65.17
N VAL A 686 -3.65 -2.90 66.08
CA VAL A 686 -2.34 -3.54 65.83
C VAL A 686 -2.40 -4.50 64.65
N ILE A 687 -3.44 -5.32 64.53
CA ILE A 687 -3.62 -6.25 63.39
C ILE A 687 -3.72 -5.47 62.08
N MET A 688 -4.54 -4.42 62.06
CA MET A 688 -4.64 -3.56 60.83
C MET A 688 -3.31 -2.90 60.49
N TRP A 689 -2.57 -2.42 61.48
CA TRP A 689 -1.24 -1.85 61.28
C TRP A 689 -0.23 -2.87 60.77
N LEU A 690 -0.21 -4.07 61.30
CA LEU A 690 0.65 -5.16 60.87
C LEU A 690 0.38 -5.54 59.40
N LEU A 691 -0.90 -5.52 58.99
CA LEU A 691 -1.25 -5.76 57.60
C LEU A 691 -0.70 -4.65 56.66
N VAL A 692 -0.82 -3.40 57.08
CA VAL A 692 -0.23 -2.26 56.30
C VAL A 692 1.29 -2.39 56.25
N VAL A 693 1.94 -2.67 57.39
CA VAL A 693 3.39 -2.87 57.44
C VAL A 693 3.83 -4.06 56.57
N LEU A 694 3.07 -5.16 56.56
CA LEU A 694 3.34 -6.30 55.68
C LEU A 694 3.36 -5.89 54.20
N ILE A 695 2.32 -5.19 53.75
CA ILE A 695 2.24 -4.72 52.36
C ILE A 695 3.41 -3.79 52.01
N ILE A 696 3.71 -2.82 52.91
CA ILE A 696 4.79 -1.85 52.67
C ILE A 696 6.15 -2.54 52.63
N THR A 697 6.43 -3.48 53.55
CA THR A 697 7.71 -4.21 53.57
C THR A 697 7.87 -5.10 52.35
N GLN A 698 6.80 -5.78 51.91
CA GLN A 698 6.86 -6.61 50.71
C GLN A 698 7.04 -5.75 49.45
N SER A 699 6.35 -4.61 49.35
CA SER A 699 6.51 -3.64 48.25
C SER A 699 7.93 -3.06 48.24
N TYR A 700 8.48 -2.71 49.39
CA TYR A 700 9.86 -2.24 49.52
C TYR A 700 10.86 -3.29 49.03
N THR A 701 10.71 -4.55 49.47
CA THR A 701 11.58 -5.65 49.07
C THR A 701 11.51 -5.91 47.58
N ALA A 702 10.29 -5.95 47.00
CA ALA A 702 10.09 -6.13 45.57
C ALA A 702 10.71 -4.99 44.75
N SER A 703 10.48 -3.72 45.15
CA SER A 703 11.04 -2.56 44.50
C SER A 703 12.57 -2.50 44.60
N LEU A 704 13.13 -2.76 45.76
CA LEU A 704 14.57 -2.81 45.95
C LEU A 704 15.22 -3.94 45.15
N THR A 705 14.59 -5.12 45.11
CA THR A 705 15.06 -6.23 44.27
C THR A 705 15.05 -5.83 42.80
N SER A 706 13.96 -5.23 42.32
CA SER A 706 13.88 -4.75 40.94
C SER A 706 14.98 -3.73 40.61
N ILE A 707 15.20 -2.74 41.49
CA ILE A 707 16.24 -1.70 41.30
C ILE A 707 17.64 -2.31 41.28
N LEU A 708 17.90 -3.32 42.12
CA LEU A 708 19.20 -3.97 42.18
C LEU A 708 19.41 -5.03 41.10
N THR A 709 18.33 -5.62 40.55
CA THR A 709 18.40 -6.63 39.48
C THR A 709 18.47 -5.99 38.10
N VAL A 710 17.75 -4.88 37.84
CA VAL A 710 17.83 -4.14 36.60
C VAL A 710 19.16 -3.38 36.61
N GLN A 711 20.09 -3.88 35.83
CA GLN A 711 21.33 -3.15 35.54
C GLN A 711 20.99 -1.83 34.87
N GLN A 712 21.04 -0.73 35.58
CA GLN A 712 21.01 0.59 34.97
C GLN A 712 22.38 0.86 34.34
N LEU A 713 22.52 0.32 33.12
CA LEU A 713 23.56 0.74 32.22
C LEU A 713 23.18 2.14 31.72
N SER A 714 23.83 3.17 32.21
CA SER A 714 23.63 4.51 31.68
C SER A 714 24.65 4.74 30.59
N THR A 715 24.17 4.71 29.36
CA THR A 715 24.79 5.45 28.28
C THR A 715 24.53 6.94 28.53
N GLY A 716 25.50 7.80 28.28
CA GLY A 716 25.31 9.25 28.43
C GLY A 716 24.17 9.80 27.56
N ILE A 717 23.80 9.07 26.48
CA ILE A 717 22.72 9.34 25.53
C ILE A 717 21.72 8.20 25.65
N GLN A 718 20.44 8.50 25.87
CA GLN A 718 19.39 7.49 26.07
C GLN A 718 18.50 7.28 24.84
N GLY A 719 18.66 8.12 23.80
CA GLY A 719 17.89 8.01 22.57
C GLY A 719 18.12 9.18 21.63
N ILE A 720 17.32 9.22 20.57
CA ILE A 720 17.42 10.23 19.51
C ILE A 720 17.22 11.66 20.04
N ASN A 721 16.33 11.85 21.01
CA ASN A 721 16.08 13.18 21.56
C ASN A 721 17.31 13.76 22.28
N ASP A 722 18.05 12.92 23.01
CA ASP A 722 19.27 13.34 23.68
C ASP A 722 20.40 13.61 22.66
N LEU A 723 20.43 12.80 21.61
CA LEU A 723 21.36 13.00 20.49
C LEU A 723 21.15 14.36 19.83
N LEU A 724 19.88 14.73 19.59
CA LEU A 724 19.53 16.01 18.95
C LEU A 724 19.80 17.21 19.88
N ALA A 725 19.51 17.07 21.16
CA ALA A 725 19.72 18.13 22.17
C ALA A 725 21.21 18.35 22.48
N GLY A 726 22.05 17.35 22.31
CA GLY A 726 23.49 17.40 22.56
C GLY A 726 24.27 18.17 21.50
N ASN A 727 25.55 18.48 21.80
CA ASN A 727 26.47 19.09 20.86
C ASN A 727 27.69 18.19 20.53
N ASP A 728 27.72 16.99 21.05
CA ASP A 728 28.80 16.05 20.89
C ASP A 728 28.95 15.57 19.43
N PRO A 729 30.15 15.19 18.98
CA PRO A 729 30.37 14.65 17.66
C PRO A 729 29.74 13.27 17.52
N ILE A 730 29.08 13.05 16.34
CA ILE A 730 28.38 11.84 15.97
C ILE A 730 29.11 11.20 14.81
N GLY A 731 29.48 9.93 14.94
CA GLY A 731 30.04 9.12 13.86
C GLY A 731 28.95 8.52 12.98
N TYR A 732 29.26 8.32 11.71
CA TYR A 732 28.44 7.58 10.76
C TYR A 732 29.31 6.89 9.72
N GLN A 733 28.79 5.85 9.05
CA GLN A 733 29.52 5.05 8.07
C GLN A 733 29.83 5.85 6.81
N GLN A 734 31.04 5.70 6.30
CA GLN A 734 31.46 6.25 5.01
C GLN A 734 30.60 5.68 3.88
N GLY A 735 30.05 6.59 3.03
CA GLY A 735 29.19 6.23 1.92
C GLY A 735 27.74 5.89 2.28
N SER A 736 27.36 5.91 3.58
CA SER A 736 25.98 5.67 4.04
C SER A 736 25.08 6.89 3.84
N PHE A 737 23.79 6.64 3.65
CA PHE A 737 22.77 7.70 3.62
C PHE A 737 22.55 8.36 5.00
N ALA A 738 23.02 7.75 6.10
CA ALA A 738 22.81 8.21 7.47
C ALA A 738 23.26 9.67 7.69
N GLY A 739 24.39 10.07 7.11
CA GLY A 739 24.87 11.45 7.21
C GLY A 739 23.93 12.45 6.55
N SER A 740 23.45 12.16 5.34
CA SER A 740 22.50 13.03 4.63
C SER A 740 21.14 13.07 5.31
N TYR A 741 20.68 11.97 5.88
CA TYR A 741 19.45 11.87 6.65
C TYR A 741 19.51 12.72 7.92
N MET A 742 20.60 12.61 8.70
CA MET A 742 20.78 13.41 9.91
C MET A 742 20.82 14.92 9.63
N ILE A 743 21.35 15.35 8.48
CA ILE A 743 21.39 16.77 8.11
C ILE A 743 20.00 17.25 7.63
N LYS A 744 19.39 16.52 6.69
CA LYS A 744 18.18 16.98 5.98
C LYS A 744 16.91 16.78 6.79
N GLU A 745 16.77 15.63 7.46
CA GLU A 745 15.55 15.26 8.16
C GLU A 745 15.59 15.58 9.65
N LEU A 746 16.76 15.37 10.29
CA LEU A 746 16.92 15.59 11.73
C LEU A 746 17.50 16.97 12.07
N GLY A 747 17.97 17.74 11.09
CA GLY A 747 18.50 19.08 11.29
C GLY A 747 19.84 19.13 12.07
N VAL A 748 20.58 18.01 12.11
CA VAL A 748 21.88 17.93 12.78
C VAL A 748 22.90 18.77 12.02
N LYS A 749 23.66 19.60 12.72
CA LYS A 749 24.71 20.43 12.09
C LYS A 749 25.81 19.54 11.49
N ALA A 750 26.16 19.78 10.23
CA ALA A 750 27.22 19.04 9.53
C ALA A 750 28.57 19.03 10.29
N SER A 751 28.86 20.09 11.05
CA SER A 751 30.08 20.17 11.86
C SER A 751 30.19 19.17 13.01
N ARG A 752 29.06 18.56 13.40
CA ARG A 752 29.00 17.50 14.43
C ARG A 752 29.20 16.12 13.84
N LEU A 753 29.00 15.96 12.54
CA LEU A 753 29.04 14.67 11.87
C LEU A 753 30.47 14.34 11.46
N ARG A 754 30.87 13.10 11.75
CA ARG A 754 32.19 12.55 11.38
C ARG A 754 31.95 11.28 10.58
N GLU A 755 32.43 11.29 9.36
CA GLU A 755 32.47 10.11 8.51
C GLU A 755 33.60 9.21 8.98
N LEU A 756 33.33 7.98 9.29
CA LEU A 756 34.24 7.01 9.86
C LEU A 756 34.27 5.73 9.03
N PRO A 757 35.46 5.20 8.73
CA PRO A 757 35.55 3.81 8.30
C PRO A 757 35.22 2.88 9.47
N ILE A 758 34.73 1.71 9.19
CA ILE A 758 34.21 0.76 10.20
C ILE A 758 35.29 0.30 11.17
N ASP A 759 36.53 0.13 10.68
CA ASP A 759 37.66 -0.30 11.49
C ASP A 759 38.00 0.71 12.60
N GLU A 760 37.58 1.95 12.45
CA GLU A 760 37.77 3.01 13.45
C GLU A 760 36.62 3.17 14.43
N TYR A 761 35.53 2.44 14.28
CA TYR A 761 34.34 2.56 15.13
C TYR A 761 34.68 2.34 16.61
N ALA A 762 35.31 1.19 16.92
CA ALA A 762 35.63 0.82 18.29
C ALA A 762 36.58 1.84 18.93
N ASP A 763 37.60 2.25 18.21
CA ASP A 763 38.59 3.18 18.69
C ASP A 763 38.04 4.61 18.86
N SER A 764 37.18 5.06 17.92
CA SER A 764 36.55 6.38 18.00
C SER A 764 35.53 6.47 19.14
N LEU A 765 34.78 5.42 19.40
CA LEU A 765 33.87 5.33 20.56
C LEU A 765 34.62 5.28 21.88
N GLN A 766 35.74 4.54 21.94
CA GLN A 766 36.58 4.45 23.15
C GLN A 766 37.29 5.77 23.49
N ARG A 767 37.80 6.47 22.47
CA ARG A 767 38.38 7.80 22.66
C ARG A 767 37.41 8.82 23.19
N GLY A 768 36.16 8.71 22.81
CA GLY A 768 35.10 9.61 23.24
C GLY A 768 35.22 11.05 22.73
N PRO A 769 34.20 11.91 22.95
CA PRO A 769 34.17 13.27 22.41
C PRO A 769 35.31 14.17 22.90
N SER A 770 35.78 13.97 24.14
CA SER A 770 36.83 14.80 24.75
C SER A 770 38.24 14.56 24.17
N ASN A 771 38.50 13.38 23.60
CA ASN A 771 39.80 12.95 23.11
C ASN A 771 39.86 12.83 21.58
N GLY A 772 39.00 13.56 20.88
CA GLY A 772 38.98 13.58 19.43
C GLY A 772 38.19 12.41 18.78
N GLY A 773 37.51 11.56 19.57
CA GLY A 773 36.59 10.54 19.11
C GLY A 773 35.16 11.05 18.95
N VAL A 774 34.18 10.12 19.00
CA VAL A 774 32.76 10.41 18.89
C VAL A 774 32.00 9.94 20.13
N ALA A 775 30.88 10.59 20.44
CA ALA A 775 30.03 10.21 21.56
C ALA A 775 29.19 8.96 21.24
N THR A 776 28.75 8.88 19.99
CA THR A 776 27.91 7.82 19.47
C THR A 776 28.18 7.61 18.00
N ILE A 777 27.78 6.44 17.49
CA ILE A 777 27.74 6.16 16.05
C ILE A 777 26.29 5.91 15.68
N VAL A 778 25.85 6.47 14.56
CA VAL A 778 24.55 6.23 13.94
C VAL A 778 24.79 5.44 12.67
N ASP A 779 24.28 4.22 12.62
CA ASP A 779 24.43 3.34 11.47
C ASP A 779 23.24 2.40 11.34
N GLU A 780 23.17 1.66 10.23
CA GLU A 780 22.11 0.72 9.94
C GLU A 780 22.19 -0.54 10.81
N LEU A 781 21.05 -1.04 11.21
CA LEU A 781 20.92 -2.15 12.16
C LEU A 781 21.76 -3.40 11.81
N PRO A 782 21.79 -3.90 10.53
CA PRO A 782 22.57 -5.09 10.21
C PRO A 782 24.08 -4.90 10.42
N TYR A 783 24.64 -3.73 10.08
CA TYR A 783 26.06 -3.43 10.31
C TYR A 783 26.38 -3.34 11.79
N VAL A 784 25.45 -2.72 12.54
CA VAL A 784 25.60 -2.60 14.00
C VAL A 784 25.52 -3.96 14.67
N GLN A 785 24.63 -4.85 14.24
CA GLN A 785 24.57 -6.20 14.78
C GLN A 785 25.87 -6.97 14.56
N LEU A 786 26.41 -6.90 13.35
CA LEU A 786 27.70 -7.53 13.04
C LEU A 786 28.87 -6.90 13.82
N PHE A 787 28.90 -5.56 13.96
CA PHE A 787 29.89 -4.86 14.77
C PHE A 787 29.82 -5.28 16.26
N LEU A 788 28.61 -5.37 16.80
CA LEU A 788 28.39 -5.75 18.20
C LEU A 788 28.70 -7.23 18.48
N SER A 789 28.57 -8.11 17.49
CA SER A 789 28.96 -9.53 17.63
C SER A 789 30.43 -9.71 17.98
N SER A 790 31.29 -8.79 17.52
CA SER A 790 32.72 -8.78 17.75
C SER A 790 33.16 -7.84 18.89
N ASN A 791 32.29 -6.88 19.28
CA ASN A 791 32.64 -5.79 20.20
C ASN A 791 31.64 -5.65 21.35
N CYS A 792 31.70 -6.58 22.31
CA CYS A 792 30.77 -6.70 23.44
C CYS A 792 30.71 -5.51 24.42
N GLN A 793 31.64 -4.58 24.29
CA GLN A 793 31.76 -3.37 25.14
C GLN A 793 30.86 -2.22 24.71
N PHE A 794 30.20 -2.34 23.54
CA PHE A 794 29.26 -1.36 23.00
C PHE A 794 27.86 -1.92 23.00
N ARG A 795 26.87 -1.03 22.86
CA ARG A 795 25.47 -1.40 22.85
C ARG A 795 24.65 -0.41 22.02
N THR A 796 23.56 -0.90 21.46
CA THR A 796 22.50 -0.04 20.90
C THR A 796 21.77 0.72 21.98
N VAL A 797 21.42 1.97 21.71
CA VAL A 797 20.75 2.89 22.62
C VAL A 797 19.43 3.33 22.02
N GLY A 798 18.35 3.16 22.77
CA GLY A 798 17.01 3.43 22.28
C GLY A 798 16.50 2.37 21.31
N GLN A 799 15.44 2.70 20.58
CA GLN A 799 14.91 1.90 19.48
C GLN A 799 15.42 2.44 18.14
N GLU A 800 15.34 1.65 17.10
CA GLU A 800 15.53 2.14 15.75
C GLU A 800 14.58 3.32 15.47
N PHE A 801 15.09 4.38 14.89
CA PHE A 801 14.32 5.61 14.67
C PHE A 801 13.96 5.85 13.20
N THR A 802 14.40 4.96 12.30
CA THR A 802 13.91 4.85 10.93
C THR A 802 13.43 3.42 10.68
N LYS A 803 12.43 3.28 9.80
CA LYS A 803 11.94 1.99 9.33
C LYS A 803 12.30 1.87 7.87
N SER A 804 13.35 1.18 7.57
CA SER A 804 13.81 0.86 6.21
C SER A 804 14.29 -0.59 6.15
N GLY A 805 14.53 -1.08 4.97
CA GLY A 805 15.10 -2.40 4.75
C GLY A 805 16.02 -2.36 3.53
N TRP A 806 16.80 -3.41 3.32
CA TRP A 806 17.57 -3.58 2.10
C TRP A 806 16.78 -4.33 1.05
N GLY A 807 16.79 -3.82 -0.17
CA GLY A 807 16.16 -4.42 -1.34
C GLY A 807 17.08 -4.38 -2.55
N PHE A 808 16.76 -5.21 -3.54
CA PHE A 808 17.44 -5.19 -4.84
C PHE A 808 16.80 -4.10 -5.71
N ALA A 809 17.64 -3.31 -6.39
CA ALA A 809 17.19 -2.19 -7.22
C ALA A 809 17.08 -2.61 -8.69
N PHE A 810 15.98 -2.20 -9.33
CA PHE A 810 15.66 -2.45 -10.74
C PHE A 810 15.21 -1.15 -11.42
N PRO A 811 15.33 -1.04 -12.75
CA PRO A 811 14.71 0.06 -13.49
C PRO A 811 13.21 0.17 -13.16
N HIS A 812 12.65 1.37 -13.30
CA HIS A 812 11.22 1.56 -13.11
C HIS A 812 10.39 0.62 -13.98
N ASP A 813 9.28 0.16 -13.41
CA ASP A 813 8.33 -0.76 -14.05
C ASP A 813 8.93 -2.13 -14.43
N SER A 814 10.07 -2.50 -13.85
CA SER A 814 10.67 -3.82 -14.07
C SER A 814 9.79 -4.92 -13.48
N PRO A 815 9.25 -5.82 -14.29
CA PRO A 815 8.42 -6.91 -13.80
C PRO A 815 9.20 -7.92 -12.94
N LEU A 816 10.53 -8.00 -13.13
CA LEU A 816 11.41 -8.85 -12.33
C LEU A 816 11.46 -8.41 -10.85
N ALA A 817 11.31 -7.12 -10.58
CA ALA A 817 11.24 -6.60 -9.22
C ALA A 817 10.04 -7.16 -8.44
N VAL A 818 8.90 -7.33 -9.12
CA VAL A 818 7.67 -7.91 -8.54
C VAL A 818 7.82 -9.41 -8.31
N ASP A 819 8.34 -10.13 -9.30
CA ASP A 819 8.53 -11.59 -9.21
C ASP A 819 9.54 -11.95 -8.13
N LEU A 820 10.66 -11.22 -8.03
CA LEU A 820 11.65 -11.40 -6.97
C LEU A 820 11.10 -10.99 -5.60
N SER A 821 10.25 -9.97 -5.52
CA SER A 821 9.56 -9.64 -4.27
C SER A 821 8.73 -10.81 -3.77
N THR A 822 7.99 -11.46 -4.67
CA THR A 822 7.22 -12.67 -4.34
C THR A 822 8.14 -13.84 -3.95
N ALA A 823 9.28 -13.99 -4.62
CA ALA A 823 10.28 -15.01 -4.31
C ALA A 823 10.90 -14.77 -2.91
N ILE A 824 11.24 -13.52 -2.57
CA ILE A 824 11.75 -13.15 -1.23
C ILE A 824 10.73 -13.46 -0.13
N LEU A 825 9.45 -13.16 -0.36
CA LEU A 825 8.39 -13.51 0.59
C LEU A 825 8.29 -15.03 0.78
N LYS A 826 8.37 -15.82 -0.28
CA LYS A 826 8.40 -17.29 -0.19
C LYS A 826 9.61 -17.80 0.60
N LEU A 827 10.80 -17.21 0.39
CA LEU A 827 12.00 -17.55 1.16
C LEU A 827 11.84 -17.19 2.64
N SER A 828 11.16 -16.10 2.94
CA SER A 828 10.84 -15.70 4.31
C SER A 828 9.86 -16.68 4.97
N GLU A 829 8.79 -17.05 4.26
CA GLU A 829 7.76 -17.99 4.75
C GLU A 829 8.30 -19.42 4.94
N SER A 830 9.20 -19.87 4.04
CA SER A 830 9.84 -21.20 4.15
C SER A 830 10.89 -21.28 5.25
N GLY A 831 11.37 -20.14 5.78
CA GLY A 831 12.47 -20.06 6.71
C GLY A 831 13.87 -20.14 6.06
N ASP A 832 13.96 -20.25 4.75
CA ASP A 832 15.23 -20.28 4.04
C ASP A 832 15.99 -18.95 4.15
N LEU A 833 15.27 -17.83 4.16
CA LEU A 833 15.85 -16.50 4.35
C LEU A 833 16.56 -16.41 5.72
N GLN A 834 15.93 -16.91 6.79
CA GLN A 834 16.54 -16.97 8.12
C GLN A 834 17.76 -17.90 8.14
N ARG A 835 17.70 -19.03 7.47
CA ARG A 835 18.84 -19.97 7.38
C ARG A 835 20.04 -19.32 6.68
N ILE A 836 19.82 -18.58 5.59
CA ILE A 836 20.90 -17.85 4.90
C ILE A 836 21.46 -16.75 5.83
N HIS A 837 20.58 -16.02 6.53
CA HIS A 837 20.97 -15.03 7.52
C HIS A 837 21.87 -15.63 8.60
N ASP A 838 21.45 -16.74 9.21
CA ASP A 838 22.19 -17.37 10.30
C ASP A 838 23.56 -17.91 9.86
N ASN A 839 23.66 -18.38 8.61
CA ASN A 839 24.94 -18.84 8.05
C ASN A 839 25.97 -17.73 7.89
N TRP A 840 25.54 -16.52 7.60
CA TRP A 840 26.44 -15.39 7.33
C TRP A 840 26.64 -14.46 8.53
N LEU A 841 25.61 -14.23 9.33
CA LEU A 841 25.59 -13.16 10.32
C LEU A 841 25.58 -13.66 11.77
N ASN A 842 25.30 -14.95 11.99
CA ASN A 842 25.30 -15.52 13.36
C ASN A 842 26.70 -16.03 13.79
N THR A 843 27.72 -15.21 13.56
CA THR A 843 29.10 -15.53 13.97
C THR A 843 29.42 -15.19 15.42
N GLY A 844 28.39 -15.14 16.29
CA GLY A 844 28.43 -14.66 17.65
C GLY A 844 29.54 -15.26 18.53
N THR A 845 30.58 -14.49 18.74
CA THR A 845 31.62 -14.77 19.75
C THR A 845 31.33 -14.08 21.07
N CYS A 846 30.37 -13.20 21.15
CA CYS A 846 29.90 -12.59 22.39
C CYS A 846 28.90 -13.52 23.07
N ASP A 847 29.42 -14.62 23.65
CA ASP A 847 28.64 -15.46 24.54
C ASP A 847 28.21 -14.61 25.75
N SER A 848 26.92 -14.58 26.03
CA SER A 848 26.29 -13.76 27.06
C SER A 848 26.76 -14.06 28.49
N THR A 849 27.79 -14.94 28.63
CA THR A 849 28.33 -15.40 29.90
C THR A 849 29.58 -14.71 30.40
N ASP A 850 30.37 -14.02 29.52
CA ASP A 850 31.70 -13.57 29.97
C ASP A 850 31.92 -12.04 30.04
N GLY A 851 30.94 -11.22 29.67
CA GLY A 851 31.21 -9.77 29.61
C GLY A 851 30.50 -8.89 30.64
N VAL A 852 29.22 -9.02 30.93
CA VAL A 852 28.45 -8.06 31.76
C VAL A 852 27.21 -8.67 32.41
N GLY A 853 26.97 -9.98 32.34
CA GLY A 853 25.73 -10.63 32.77
C GLY A 853 25.81 -11.63 33.92
N GLY A 854 26.94 -11.76 34.60
CA GLY A 854 27.00 -12.54 35.85
C GLY A 854 26.07 -11.95 36.90
N PRO A 855 25.53 -12.79 37.86
CA PRO A 855 24.68 -12.26 38.90
C PRO A 855 25.44 -11.18 39.67
N VAL A 856 24.87 -9.96 39.67
CA VAL A 856 25.51 -8.79 40.32
C VAL A 856 25.66 -9.11 41.79
N ARG A 857 26.88 -9.34 42.22
CA ARG A 857 27.21 -9.51 43.65
C ARG A 857 27.00 -8.17 44.33
N LEU A 858 26.15 -8.14 45.34
CA LEU A 858 25.95 -6.97 46.20
C LEU A 858 27.24 -6.61 46.89
N SER A 859 27.77 -5.42 46.65
CA SER A 859 29.00 -4.93 47.29
C SER A 859 28.67 -4.06 48.51
N VAL A 860 29.65 -3.87 49.39
CA VAL A 860 29.55 -2.94 50.52
C VAL A 860 29.22 -1.50 50.05
N ALA A 861 29.65 -1.14 48.88
CA ALA A 861 29.33 0.17 48.29
C ALA A 861 27.83 0.42 48.08
N ASN A 862 27.02 -0.61 47.82
CA ASN A 862 25.57 -0.45 47.63
C ASN A 862 24.83 -0.13 48.94
N PHE A 863 25.46 -0.41 50.10
CA PHE A 863 24.90 -0.22 51.43
C PHE A 863 25.74 0.73 52.28
N GLY A 864 26.71 1.42 51.71
CA GLY A 864 27.64 2.34 52.41
C GLY A 864 26.88 3.37 53.24
N GLY A 865 25.83 3.99 52.68
CA GLY A 865 24.99 4.91 53.42
C GLY A 865 24.26 4.32 54.61
N LEU A 866 23.79 3.05 54.50
CA LEU A 866 23.11 2.35 55.61
C LEU A 866 24.06 2.09 56.77
N PHE A 867 25.29 1.60 56.47
CA PHE A 867 26.32 1.39 57.51
C PHE A 867 26.81 2.70 58.11
N LEU A 868 26.89 3.77 57.35
CA LEU A 868 27.23 5.12 57.84
C LEU A 868 26.14 5.61 58.85
N ILE A 869 24.87 5.52 58.50
CA ILE A 869 23.76 5.90 59.42
C ILE A 869 23.83 5.06 60.70
N CYS A 870 24.01 3.76 60.61
CA CYS A 870 24.11 2.88 61.76
C CYS A 870 25.34 3.25 62.65
N GLY A 871 26.49 3.47 62.01
CA GLY A 871 27.75 3.87 62.69
C GLY A 871 27.60 5.21 63.44
N VAL A 872 27.01 6.21 62.78
CA VAL A 872 26.73 7.51 63.42
C VAL A 872 25.74 7.39 64.57
N ALA A 873 24.68 6.60 64.41
CA ALA A 873 23.69 6.34 65.49
C ALA A 873 24.34 5.62 66.71
N CYS A 874 25.11 4.58 66.46
CA CYS A 874 25.83 3.85 67.52
C CYS A 874 26.90 4.73 68.18
N GLY A 875 27.68 5.47 67.40
CA GLY A 875 28.70 6.43 67.92
C GLY A 875 28.06 7.54 68.74
N GLY A 876 26.92 8.07 68.26
CA GLY A 876 26.13 9.07 69.00
C GLY A 876 25.58 8.53 70.30
N ALA A 877 25.08 7.30 70.33
CA ALA A 877 24.58 6.66 71.53
C ALA A 877 25.70 6.44 72.56
N LEU A 878 26.90 6.00 72.10
CA LEU A 878 28.10 5.86 72.95
C LEU A 878 28.56 7.23 73.48
N LEU A 879 28.59 8.26 72.66
CA LEU A 879 28.91 9.60 73.04
C LEU A 879 27.98 10.13 74.14
N VAL A 880 26.66 9.96 73.99
CA VAL A 880 25.67 10.34 74.97
C VAL A 880 25.83 9.50 76.24
N TYR A 881 26.15 8.23 76.17
CA TYR A 881 26.41 7.35 77.30
C TYR A 881 27.63 7.80 78.09
N PHE A 882 28.76 8.04 77.38
CA PHE A 882 30.00 8.57 78.03
C PHE A 882 29.83 9.97 78.61
N ALA A 883 29.15 10.87 77.90
CA ALA A 883 28.81 12.20 78.37
C ALA A 883 27.97 12.13 79.66
N ARG A 884 26.99 11.20 79.72
CA ARG A 884 26.13 11.04 80.91
C ARG A 884 26.94 10.49 82.12
N ILE A 885 27.81 9.48 81.88
CA ILE A 885 28.72 8.97 82.93
C ILE A 885 29.68 10.08 83.40
N LEU A 886 30.23 10.84 82.49
CA LEU A 886 31.14 11.95 82.81
C LEU A 886 30.39 13.03 83.59
N PHE A 887 29.18 13.33 83.24
CA PHE A 887 28.32 14.29 83.95
C PHE A 887 28.00 13.75 85.35
N GLN A 888 27.66 12.47 85.51
CA GLN A 888 27.42 11.84 86.84
C GLN A 888 28.70 11.77 87.68
N PHE A 889 29.84 11.53 87.06
CA PHE A 889 31.15 11.56 87.74
C PHE A 889 31.47 12.99 88.18
N CYS A 890 31.27 14.01 87.41
CA CYS A 890 31.44 15.41 87.77
C CYS A 890 30.44 15.84 88.85
N GLN A 891 29.21 15.36 88.91
CA GLN A 891 28.26 15.60 89.95
C GLN A 891 28.75 14.87 91.30
N TYR A 892 29.23 13.62 91.17
CA TYR A 892 29.75 12.94 92.31
C TYR A 892 30.97 13.62 93.03
N HIS A 893 31.87 14.15 92.22
CA HIS A 893 33.00 14.96 92.72
C HIS A 893 32.60 16.33 93.27
N ARG A 894 31.52 16.93 92.64
CA ARG A 894 31.02 18.21 93.14
C ARG A 894 30.32 18.11 94.54
N HIS A 895 29.64 16.95 94.81
CA HIS A 895 29.04 16.69 96.09
C HIS A 895 30.05 16.14 97.13
N GLY A 896 31.11 15.43 96.67
CA GLY A 896 32.17 14.91 97.56
C GLY A 896 33.07 16.00 98.10
N THR A 897 33.01 17.22 97.66
CA THR A 897 33.82 18.37 98.24
C THR A 897 33.01 19.27 99.14
N SER A 898 31.73 18.98 99.39
CA SER A 898 30.93 19.78 100.38
C SER A 898 30.70 19.07 101.74
N ASP A 899 31.09 17.80 101.97
CA ASP A 899 30.93 17.04 103.21
C ASP A 899 32.20 16.82 103.96
N GLY A 900 33.37 17.41 103.54
CA GLY A 900 34.65 17.29 104.13
C GLY A 900 35.02 18.40 105.17
N ALA A 901 34.05 19.11 105.76
CA ALA A 901 34.28 20.16 106.78
C ALA A 901 33.25 19.97 107.87
N LYS A 902 33.38 18.86 108.66
CA LYS A 902 33.04 18.77 110.09
C LYS A 902 33.26 17.33 110.54
N GLU A 903 34.34 17.19 111.22
CA GLU A 903 34.44 16.60 112.61
C GLU A 903 35.91 16.33 112.95
N GLU A 904 36.21 16.96 114.01
CA GLU A 904 37.50 16.95 114.82
C GLU A 904 37.69 15.71 115.61
N ASP A 905 38.98 15.53 115.87
CA ASP A 905 39.54 14.91 117.12
C ASP A 905 39.40 13.44 117.37
N LYS A 906 40.53 12.74 117.43
CA LYS A 906 41.33 12.36 118.50
C LYS A 906 42.38 11.30 118.21
N GLU A 907 43.65 11.66 118.66
CA GLU A 907 44.66 10.93 119.43
C GLU A 907 45.04 9.52 118.87
N GLU A 908 46.25 9.13 118.73
CA GLU A 908 47.60 9.18 119.41
C GLU A 908 48.67 8.42 118.65
N ASP A 909 49.75 9.06 118.54
CA ASP A 909 51.10 8.67 119.05
C ASP A 909 51.81 7.42 118.32
N ASP A 910 52.95 7.61 117.87
CA ASP A 910 54.24 7.20 118.15
C ASP A 910 55.20 6.96 116.90
N GLY A 911 56.33 7.63 116.95
CA GLY A 911 57.68 7.23 116.73
C GLY A 911 58.37 7.18 115.39
N GLY A 912 59.33 8.08 115.32
CA GLY A 912 60.64 7.70 114.74
C GLY A 912 61.16 8.15 113.34
N GLY A 913 61.90 9.26 113.33
CA GLY A 913 63.26 9.36 112.67
C GLY A 913 63.34 9.54 111.17
N GLY A 914 63.75 10.75 110.82
CA GLY A 914 64.36 11.44 109.69
C GLY A 914 65.30 10.71 108.74
N PRO A 915 66.05 11.33 107.80
CA PRO A 915 66.05 12.76 107.38
C PRO A 915 65.95 12.91 105.82
N PHE A 916 65.77 14.14 105.40
CA PHE A 916 65.84 14.71 104.05
C PHE A 916 67.00 14.30 103.10
N PRO A 917 66.99 14.38 101.70
CA PRO A 917 66.54 15.50 100.88
C PRO A 917 65.94 15.15 99.42
N ASP A 918 65.42 16.07 98.78
CA ASP A 918 65.60 16.52 97.42
C ASP A 918 64.29 17.01 96.76
N LYS A 919 64.26 18.33 96.51
CA LYS A 919 63.06 19.03 96.10
C LYS A 919 62.76 18.96 94.57
N GLU A 920 63.50 18.42 93.74
CA GLU A 920 63.40 18.54 92.30
C GLU A 920 62.77 17.32 91.59
N LYS A 921 62.79 16.15 92.21
CA LYS A 921 62.11 15.00 91.76
C LYS A 921 60.58 14.87 92.13
N SER A 922 60.14 15.73 92.97
CA SER A 922 58.77 15.66 93.50
C SER A 922 57.67 16.24 92.58
N LEU A 923 58.01 17.22 91.73
CA LEU A 923 57.06 17.90 90.84
C LEU A 923 56.69 17.01 89.64
N ARG A 924 57.61 16.24 89.10
CA ARG A 924 57.30 15.32 88.02
C ARG A 924 56.50 14.08 88.46
N ARG A 925 56.73 13.63 89.70
CA ARG A 925 55.94 12.49 90.28
C ARG A 925 54.53 12.91 90.67
N LEU A 926 54.31 14.08 91.09
CA LEU A 926 52.99 14.63 91.47
C LEU A 926 52.10 14.78 90.19
N ALA A 927 52.63 15.28 89.06
CA ALA A 927 51.83 15.43 87.85
C ALA A 927 51.44 14.06 87.23
N THR A 928 52.35 13.06 87.29
CA THR A 928 52.05 11.69 86.81
C THR A 928 51.12 10.91 87.76
N ARG A 929 51.22 11.22 89.09
CA ARG A 929 50.32 10.56 90.11
C ARG A 929 48.91 11.09 90.06
N GLN A 930 48.74 12.42 89.76
CA GLN A 930 47.43 13.04 89.67
C GLN A 930 46.64 12.54 88.45
N THR A 931 47.31 12.38 87.26
CA THR A 931 46.62 11.83 86.07
C THR A 931 46.30 10.34 86.18
N SER A 932 47.13 9.48 86.84
CA SER A 932 46.85 8.09 87.07
C SER A 932 45.73 7.90 88.09
N PHE A 933 45.70 8.74 89.16
CA PHE A 933 44.66 8.66 90.17
C PHE A 933 43.26 9.03 89.58
N ARG A 934 43.14 10.08 88.83
CA ARG A 934 41.88 10.43 88.14
C ARG A 934 41.32 9.36 87.16
N VAL A 935 42.19 8.68 86.45
CA VAL A 935 41.74 7.57 85.56
C VAL A 935 41.31 6.38 86.36
N ARG A 936 42.02 6.06 87.41
CA ARG A 936 41.68 4.96 88.33
C ARG A 936 40.38 5.22 89.13
N ASP A 937 40.17 6.45 89.57
CA ASP A 937 38.94 6.82 90.28
C ASP A 937 37.75 6.80 89.30
N PHE A 938 37.94 7.18 88.05
CA PHE A 938 36.91 7.09 87.01
C PHE A 938 36.58 5.63 86.71
N MET A 939 37.59 4.79 86.54
CA MET A 939 37.41 3.37 86.32
C MET A 939 36.71 2.65 87.50
N SER A 940 37.08 2.96 88.74
CA SER A 940 36.42 2.42 89.94
C SER A 940 34.99 2.87 90.07
N PHE A 941 34.64 4.15 89.68
CA PHE A 941 33.29 4.65 89.60
C PHE A 941 32.43 3.98 88.50
N VAL A 942 33.04 3.70 87.34
CA VAL A 942 32.38 2.95 86.23
C VAL A 942 32.14 1.49 86.73
N ASP A 943 33.07 0.83 87.34
CA ASP A 943 32.92 -0.50 87.88
C ASP A 943 31.85 -0.60 88.95
N MET A 944 31.74 0.43 89.84
CA MET A 944 30.70 0.53 90.89
C MET A 944 29.35 0.69 90.24
N LYS A 945 29.19 1.53 89.23
CA LYS A 945 27.92 1.72 88.53
C LYS A 945 27.54 0.50 87.72
N GLU A 946 28.48 -0.22 87.12
CA GLU A 946 28.22 -1.48 86.41
C GLU A 946 27.72 -2.56 87.44
N SER A 947 28.29 -2.59 88.67
CA SER A 947 27.82 -3.51 89.70
C SER A 947 26.42 -3.15 90.21
N GLU A 948 26.08 -1.88 90.33
CA GLU A 948 24.73 -1.43 90.65
C GLU A 948 23.69 -1.82 89.59
N VAL A 949 24.03 -1.64 88.21
CA VAL A 949 23.19 -2.04 87.12
C VAL A 949 23.03 -3.55 87.06
N LYS A 950 24.12 -4.33 87.28
CA LYS A 950 24.06 -5.82 87.45
C LYS A 950 23.21 -6.33 88.62
N SER A 951 23.23 -5.62 89.76
CA SER A 951 22.40 -5.93 90.90
C SER A 951 20.92 -5.58 90.68
N ALA A 952 20.64 -4.48 89.97
CA ALA A 952 19.28 -4.06 89.61
C ALA A 952 18.68 -5.02 88.54
N MET A 953 19.48 -5.50 87.60
CA MET A 953 19.06 -6.51 86.63
C MET A 953 18.79 -7.90 87.23
N ARG A 954 19.54 -8.26 88.31
CA ARG A 954 19.28 -9.51 89.06
C ARG A 954 18.01 -9.41 89.92
N SER A 955 17.66 -8.27 90.46
CA SER A 955 16.41 -8.05 91.23
C SER A 955 15.16 -8.05 90.34
N SER A 956 15.29 -7.65 89.04
CA SER A 956 14.19 -7.70 88.10
C SER A 956 13.96 -9.13 87.51
N SER A 957 14.98 -9.99 87.49
CA SER A 957 14.90 -11.37 86.99
C SER A 957 14.32 -12.39 87.99
N THR A 958 14.12 -12.02 89.23
CA THR A 958 13.56 -12.90 90.30
C THR A 958 12.03 -12.75 90.54
N SER A 959 11.37 -11.80 89.86
CA SER A 959 9.95 -11.57 89.93
C SER A 959 9.09 -12.26 88.81
N SER A 960 9.70 -13.04 87.93
CA SER A 960 8.98 -13.70 86.83
C SER A 960 9.13 -15.23 86.79
N LYS A 961 9.32 -15.89 87.91
CA LYS A 961 9.30 -17.33 88.02
C LYS A 961 8.31 -17.80 89.09
N SER A 962 7.02 -17.74 88.82
CA SER A 962 6.00 -18.65 89.41
C SER A 962 4.73 -18.59 88.56
N MET A 963 4.39 -19.70 88.03
CA MET A 963 3.16 -20.23 87.49
C MET A 963 3.28 -20.66 86.07
N GLY A 964 3.26 -21.91 85.84
CA GLY A 964 2.31 -22.91 85.65
C GLY A 964 2.80 -23.96 84.70
N ARG A 965 2.93 -25.15 85.30
CA ARG A 965 3.27 -26.41 84.61
C ARG A 965 1.96 -27.15 84.32
N SER A 966 1.81 -27.66 83.01
CA SER A 966 1.14 -28.91 82.66
C SER A 966 0.77 -28.74 81.19
N GLY A 967 1.04 -29.57 80.32
CA GLY A 967 1.10 -31.01 80.20
C GLY A 967 0.60 -31.37 78.88
N SER A 968 1.27 -32.27 78.29
CA SER A 968 1.02 -33.44 77.41
C SER A 968 1.09 -33.23 75.93
N ASP A 969 2.10 -33.82 75.34
CA ASP A 969 2.14 -35.04 74.48
C ASP A 969 1.20 -35.06 73.27
N THR A 970 1.69 -35.09 72.04
CA THR A 970 1.91 -36.30 71.23
C THR A 970 2.10 -35.87 69.80
N SER A 971 3.19 -36.22 69.18
CA SER A 971 3.45 -37.14 68.04
C SER A 971 2.83 -36.78 66.65
N ASP A 972 3.59 -36.74 65.73
CA ASP A 972 3.81 -37.42 64.44
C ASP A 972 4.01 -36.53 63.27
N GLY A 973 5.20 -36.67 62.70
CA GLY A 973 5.50 -36.30 61.35
C GLY A 973 4.92 -37.35 60.37
N PRO A 974 5.34 -37.50 59.08
CA PRO A 974 6.03 -36.54 58.19
C PRO A 974 5.39 -36.51 56.81
N SER A 975 5.91 -35.72 55.92
CA SER A 975 6.32 -36.00 54.55
C SER A 975 5.87 -34.96 53.53
N SER A 976 6.86 -34.58 52.85
CA SER A 976 6.86 -33.86 51.56
C SER A 976 5.99 -34.54 50.47
N PRO A 977 5.69 -33.92 49.33
CA PRO A 977 6.74 -33.28 48.46
C PRO A 977 6.61 -31.81 48.21
#